data_12eb0d6214c1163a7d14d576a286b010
#
_entry.id   12eb0d6214c1163a7d14d576a286b010
#
_cell.length_a   1.000
_cell.length_b   1.000
_cell.length_c   1.000
_cell.angle_alpha   90.00
_cell.angle_beta   90.00
_cell.angle_gamma   90.00
#
_symmetry.space_group_name_H-M   'P 1'
#
loop_
_entity.id
_entity.type
_entity.pdbx_description
1 polymer ?
#
loop_
_entity_poly.entity_id
_entity_poly.type
_entity_poly.pdbx_seq_one_letter_code
_entity_poly.pdbx_strand_id
1 'polypeptide(L)'
;MRRLRIALAVGRFSADECSFGLKATAKPSQGFNRVTVKKMNADREHALEVLIRARYPIIYIVSWEERRVEESLRQVAAQRRKKLYGWTVTKGVVSLDSLKPVSVDPTAKDPVQALEYVASSRDSAIFVLKDFHPFLDNMRSSRNDVVVARKLRDIATELKESRKTLIILSPVLQFPPELEKDITVLDYALPTLEELDQSLERVIRSAKSQASVKLKLSEEERERVLKAAQGLTCTEAENVFAKSLVMAGKLDLDIIVAEKKQIIRKSRILEYYESKENFDYVGGMAELKEWLRKRGLAFSERARHFGLPEPKGLLLLGVQGAGKSVHGDEIIVYRQGDKLELCPIKELYERNIGEDEIYTLSLNPDTFAVEWKRISAITRHQNSKGLLRIKTKSGREVIATEDHSFLTLNEHAELVAVAGCDLVIGTFLPVVYKVSFPQETEHVFVDYLVSPYNRNPNFKPIGKIKLDWDFGFVVGAYLAEGCLTESTVAFSNVDREFQQTLLECLDKACGLIGRIRENRAKVEVHSKALIHWFQKECGNGSANKRVPGFAYFAPEEFKCGLLCGYFSGDGEASIRSDDSRVCFAYTTKSRILRDGIGLLLSHFALASFLAERRGSGKYKGNTYYRATLESCSIVPFVNEIGFVHRRKHQVAQKAKAFIQQRRRFDHMERIPLSVEGVNELGRENKLGVRDSLGRELLSNLRGKAHYGSIGQHALRKLLDSLEVKHSTEYLGQLRKLLEAGVFWDKIVSIEPLESGEAVYDLSVEDHENFCLSNGLLVHNSLVAKAVASQWQLPLLKLDMGRVFSELVGSSEQNMRTVLSTAESVAPCILWLDELEKGLAGTASSHRSDAGTAARVFGSLLTWLQEKTSPVFTIATANDINLLPPEALRKGRFDEIFFIDLPDAEERQEIFAIHLAKRGRDPKRFDLVVLSREAEGFSGAEIEQVVISGLYDAFESGREMETQDLLRNIADTVPLSQTMKAQITALRDWACTHARPASIRK
;
A
#
# COMPACT_ATOMS: atom_id res chain seq x y z
N MET A 1 2.56 -6.92 61.77
CA MET A 1 3.17 -6.39 63.00
C MET A 1 4.47 -5.69 62.71
N ARG A 2 4.62 -4.49 63.27
CA ARG A 2 5.82 -3.61 63.37
C ARG A 2 6.42 -3.14 62.04
N ARG A 3 6.14 -1.94 61.59
CA ARG A 3 6.53 -0.58 61.98
C ARG A 3 8.06 -0.36 61.85
N LEU A 4 8.42 0.50 60.88
CA LEU A 4 9.32 1.60 61.21
C LEU A 4 9.02 2.84 60.31
N ARG A 5 8.70 3.94 61.00
CA ARG A 5 8.57 5.31 60.51
C ARG A 5 9.93 5.98 60.60
N ILE A 6 10.25 6.87 59.64
CA ILE A 6 11.13 8.04 59.82
C ILE A 6 10.55 9.07 58.86
N ALA A 7 9.87 10.01 59.28
CA ALA A 7 10.04 11.34 59.83
C ALA A 7 10.19 12.41 58.74
N LEU A 8 9.07 13.15 58.56
CA LEU A 8 8.97 14.43 57.90
C LEU A 8 9.69 15.52 58.71
N ALA A 9 10.40 16.43 58.00
CA ALA A 9 10.77 17.76 58.50
C ALA A 9 10.15 18.79 57.57
N VAL A 10 9.22 19.52 58.14
CA VAL A 10 8.46 20.65 57.56
C VAL A 10 9.29 21.91 57.74
N GLY A 11 9.52 22.69 56.74
CA GLY A 11 9.98 24.07 56.80
C GLY A 11 9.07 24.98 56.01
N ARG A 12 8.11 25.60 56.71
CA ARG A 12 7.32 26.74 56.24
C ARG A 12 8.24 27.97 56.11
N PHE A 13 8.07 28.70 55.01
CA PHE A 13 8.29 30.13 54.96
C PHE A 13 7.15 30.83 54.17
N SER A 14 6.64 31.89 54.82
CA SER A 14 5.52 32.68 54.46
C SER A 14 5.86 33.70 53.34
N ALA A 15 4.82 34.03 52.56
CA ALA A 15 4.80 35.22 51.72
C ALA A 15 4.88 36.49 52.57
N ASP A 16 5.71 37.42 52.16
CA ASP A 16 5.39 38.84 52.06
C ASP A 16 6.63 39.69 51.66
N GLU A 17 6.33 40.73 50.85
CA GLU A 17 7.14 41.92 50.60
C GLU A 17 8.44 41.84 49.78
N CYS A 18 8.35 42.30 48.51
CA CYS A 18 8.96 43.58 48.15
C CYS A 18 8.64 43.97 46.70
N SER A 19 7.83 44.97 46.56
CA SER A 19 7.69 45.80 45.36
C SER A 19 8.92 46.66 45.12
N PHE A 20 9.57 46.51 43.97
CA PHE A 20 10.39 47.60 43.39
C PHE A 20 10.29 47.57 41.87
N GLY A 21 9.75 48.63 41.34
CA GLY A 21 9.70 48.91 39.92
C GLY A 21 11.06 49.27 39.34
N LEU A 22 11.35 48.75 38.16
CA LEU A 22 12.34 49.38 37.28
C LEU A 22 11.94 49.22 35.81
N LYS A 23 12.01 50.29 35.12
CA LYS A 23 11.64 50.57 33.73
C LYS A 23 12.46 49.71 32.75
N ALA A 24 11.76 49.34 31.68
CA ALA A 24 12.32 48.72 30.49
C ALA A 24 13.36 49.56 29.79
N THR A 25 14.49 48.97 29.43
CA THR A 25 15.21 49.09 28.17
C THR A 25 16.39 48.14 28.20
N ALA A 26 16.32 47.00 27.52
CA ALA A 26 17.48 46.26 27.10
C ALA A 26 17.18 45.43 25.85
N LYS A 27 18.00 45.62 24.83
CA LYS A 27 18.06 44.86 23.59
C LYS A 27 18.25 43.33 23.84
N PRO A 28 17.74 42.41 23.03
CA PRO A 28 17.99 40.98 23.25
C PRO A 28 19.43 40.65 22.95
N SER A 29 20.16 40.24 23.98
CA SER A 29 21.49 39.69 23.86
C SER A 29 21.44 38.23 23.44
N GLN A 30 22.15 37.92 22.36
CA GLN A 30 22.53 36.60 21.86
C GLN A 30 23.27 35.79 22.93
N GLY A 31 22.62 35.15 23.84
CA GLY A 31 23.34 34.38 24.87
C GLY A 31 22.57 33.20 25.48
N PHE A 32 21.29 33.09 25.22
CA PHE A 32 20.42 32.14 25.97
C PHE A 32 20.30 30.76 25.33
N ASN A 33 20.53 30.61 24.02
CA ASN A 33 20.39 29.30 23.34
C ASN A 33 21.52 28.32 23.60
N ARG A 34 22.70 28.79 24.00
CA ARG A 34 23.86 27.90 24.30
C ARG A 34 23.79 27.17 25.64
N VAL A 35 22.97 27.60 26.57
CA VAL A 35 22.92 27.05 27.93
C VAL A 35 21.96 25.87 28.05
N THR A 36 20.85 25.89 27.33
CA THR A 36 19.81 24.83 27.47
C THR A 36 20.20 23.55 26.72
N VAL A 37 20.85 23.67 25.58
CA VAL A 37 21.24 22.55 24.73
C VAL A 37 22.55 21.90 25.23
N LYS A 38 23.44 22.65 25.80
CA LYS A 38 24.54 22.08 26.57
C LYS A 38 24.06 21.19 27.73
N LYS A 39 22.85 21.41 28.23
CA LYS A 39 22.27 20.62 29.31
C LYS A 39 21.76 19.25 28.83
N MET A 40 21.19 19.12 27.61
CA MET A 40 20.71 17.82 27.10
C MET A 40 21.84 16.88 26.64
N ASN A 41 22.88 17.37 26.02
CA ASN A 41 24.08 16.54 25.72
C ASN A 41 24.86 16.21 27.00
N ALA A 42 24.89 17.12 27.96
CA ALA A 42 25.42 16.86 29.30
C ALA A 42 24.64 15.78 30.06
N ASP A 43 23.35 15.64 29.83
CA ASP A 43 22.54 14.63 30.51
C ASP A 43 22.79 13.21 29.98
N ARG A 44 23.16 13.02 28.70
CA ARG A 44 23.47 11.69 28.11
C ARG A 44 24.89 11.23 28.45
N GLU A 45 25.88 12.07 28.23
CA GLU A 45 27.23 11.82 28.67
C GLU A 45 27.25 11.64 30.19
N HIS A 46 26.40 12.37 30.91
CA HIS A 46 26.20 12.24 32.33
C HIS A 46 25.59 10.89 32.73
N ALA A 47 24.59 10.38 32.02
CA ALA A 47 23.99 9.06 32.28
C ALA A 47 25.02 7.94 32.10
N LEU A 48 25.76 7.93 30.99
CA LEU A 48 26.82 6.95 30.75
C LEU A 48 27.95 7.07 31.78
N GLU A 49 28.36 8.30 32.09
CA GLU A 49 29.36 8.59 33.14
C GLU A 49 28.90 8.12 34.50
N VAL A 50 27.63 8.35 34.86
CA VAL A 50 27.02 7.91 36.12
C VAL A 50 27.05 6.39 36.24
N LEU A 51 26.68 5.63 35.22
CA LEU A 51 26.74 4.17 35.24
C LEU A 51 28.16 3.65 35.41
N ILE A 52 29.13 4.25 34.69
CA ILE A 52 30.57 3.90 34.81
C ILE A 52 31.11 4.24 36.22
N ARG A 53 30.71 5.38 36.80
CA ARG A 53 31.08 5.79 38.17
C ARG A 53 30.47 4.89 39.25
N ALA A 54 29.20 4.52 39.03
CA ALA A 54 28.46 3.64 39.95
C ALA A 54 28.94 2.18 39.86
N ARG A 55 29.94 1.90 39.00
CA ARG A 55 30.53 0.57 38.78
C ARG A 55 29.53 -0.49 38.37
N TYR A 56 28.60 -0.12 37.45
CA TYR A 56 27.79 -1.13 36.79
C TYR A 56 28.70 -2.06 35.98
N PRO A 57 28.66 -3.38 36.21
CA PRO A 57 29.65 -4.29 35.64
C PRO A 57 29.57 -4.42 34.15
N ILE A 58 28.33 -4.60 33.62
CA ILE A 58 28.06 -4.77 32.21
C ILE A 58 26.96 -3.77 31.80
N ILE A 59 27.28 -2.92 30.82
CA ILE A 59 26.34 -1.97 30.25
C ILE A 59 26.07 -2.40 28.81
N TYR A 60 24.79 -2.63 28.46
CA TYR A 60 24.38 -2.96 27.11
C TYR A 60 23.86 -1.70 26.42
N ILE A 61 24.56 -1.23 25.40
CA ILE A 61 24.16 -0.06 24.63
C ILE A 61 23.52 -0.52 23.32
N VAL A 62 22.26 -0.13 23.11
CA VAL A 62 21.52 -0.41 21.87
C VAL A 62 21.69 0.77 20.92
N SER A 63 22.46 0.59 19.84
CA SER A 63 22.69 1.62 18.83
C SER A 63 23.30 1.07 17.54
N TRP A 64 22.89 1.66 16.40
CA TRP A 64 23.52 1.47 15.09
C TRP A 64 24.75 2.37 14.88
N GLU A 65 24.94 3.36 15.74
CA GLU A 65 25.91 4.44 15.57
C GLU A 65 27.22 4.19 16.35
N GLU A 66 27.93 3.13 15.98
CA GLU A 66 29.19 2.76 16.65
C GLU A 66 30.17 3.94 16.83
N ARG A 67 30.39 4.72 15.77
CA ARG A 67 31.35 5.85 15.81
C ARG A 67 30.94 6.90 16.83
N ARG A 68 29.67 7.23 16.92
CA ARG A 68 29.15 8.25 17.83
C ARG A 68 29.25 7.78 19.28
N VAL A 69 28.92 6.51 19.53
CA VAL A 69 29.05 5.89 20.86
C VAL A 69 30.51 5.83 21.27
N GLU A 70 31.42 5.42 20.37
CA GLU A 70 32.86 5.41 20.65
C GLU A 70 33.43 6.81 20.96
N GLU A 71 32.95 7.84 20.31
CA GLU A 71 33.35 9.21 20.53
C GLU A 71 32.95 9.70 21.94
N SER A 72 31.73 9.44 22.34
CA SER A 72 31.24 9.71 23.70
C SER A 72 32.03 8.91 24.76
N LEU A 73 32.28 7.62 24.48
CA LEU A 73 33.07 6.76 25.39
C LEU A 73 34.51 7.24 25.50
N ARG A 74 35.10 7.73 24.42
CA ARG A 74 36.47 8.29 24.40
C ARG A 74 36.55 9.54 25.28
N GLN A 75 35.54 10.40 25.21
CA GLN A 75 35.47 11.60 26.06
C GLN A 75 35.36 11.21 27.55
N VAL A 76 34.43 10.28 27.86
CA VAL A 76 34.28 9.78 29.24
C VAL A 76 35.56 9.08 29.74
N ALA A 77 36.24 8.27 28.93
CA ALA A 77 37.47 7.59 29.26
C ALA A 77 38.59 8.58 29.53
N ALA A 78 38.74 9.62 28.72
CA ALA A 78 39.75 10.69 28.92
C ALA A 78 39.49 11.48 30.21
N GLN A 79 38.24 11.87 30.48
CA GLN A 79 37.86 12.59 31.70
C GLN A 79 38.15 11.76 32.97
N ARG A 80 38.01 10.42 32.87
CA ARG A 80 38.18 9.49 33.98
C ARG A 80 39.56 8.84 34.03
N ARG A 81 40.48 9.21 33.15
CA ARG A 81 41.83 8.63 33.01
C ARG A 81 41.78 7.11 32.89
N LYS A 82 40.83 6.58 32.14
CA LYS A 82 40.67 5.17 31.78
C LYS A 82 41.14 4.93 30.36
N LYS A 83 41.71 3.76 30.08
CA LYS A 83 41.94 3.30 28.71
C LYS A 83 40.66 2.84 28.06
N LEU A 84 40.55 2.96 26.74
CA LEU A 84 39.41 2.51 25.98
C LEU A 84 39.81 1.41 24.98
N TYR A 85 39.29 0.21 25.17
CA TYR A 85 39.49 -0.93 24.28
C TYR A 85 38.21 -1.32 23.56
N GLY A 86 38.32 -1.69 22.27
CA GLY A 86 37.25 -2.24 21.50
C GLY A 86 37.58 -3.65 21.02
N TRP A 87 36.57 -4.47 20.90
CA TRP A 87 36.68 -5.81 20.34
C TRP A 87 35.68 -6.03 19.22
N THR A 88 36.14 -6.71 18.16
CA THR A 88 35.31 -7.26 17.12
C THR A 88 35.78 -8.65 16.77
N VAL A 89 34.86 -9.52 16.31
CA VAL A 89 35.20 -10.88 15.87
C VAL A 89 36.23 -10.93 14.73
N THR A 90 36.37 -9.86 13.97
CA THR A 90 37.29 -9.77 12.83
C THR A 90 38.67 -9.29 13.20
N LYS A 91 38.81 -8.38 14.18
CA LYS A 91 40.04 -7.67 14.51
C LYS A 91 40.64 -8.06 15.85
N GLY A 92 39.89 -8.77 16.70
CA GLY A 92 40.29 -9.02 18.08
C GLY A 92 40.24 -7.73 18.91
N VAL A 93 41.11 -7.59 19.89
CA VAL A 93 41.17 -6.42 20.80
C VAL A 93 42.01 -5.31 20.21
N VAL A 94 41.46 -4.10 20.15
CA VAL A 94 42.08 -2.88 19.63
C VAL A 94 41.99 -1.75 20.67
N SER A 95 43.00 -0.88 20.75
CA SER A 95 42.88 0.36 21.52
C SER A 95 42.10 1.41 20.72
N LEU A 96 41.15 2.06 21.38
CA LEU A 96 40.30 3.13 20.83
C LEU A 96 40.63 4.52 21.43
N ASP A 97 41.77 4.63 22.17
CA ASP A 97 42.18 5.89 22.77
C ASP A 97 42.46 6.98 21.72
N SER A 98 42.82 6.58 20.51
CA SER A 98 43.01 7.47 19.36
C SER A 98 41.96 7.28 18.30
N LEU A 99 41.82 8.27 17.40
CA LEU A 99 40.86 8.19 16.27
C LEU A 99 41.17 7.03 15.31
N LYS A 100 42.42 6.57 15.25
CA LYS A 100 42.80 5.37 14.50
C LYS A 100 43.01 4.22 15.49
N PRO A 101 42.17 3.16 15.39
CA PRO A 101 42.34 1.99 16.24
C PRO A 101 43.72 1.35 16.08
N VAL A 102 44.35 1.03 17.18
CA VAL A 102 45.67 0.33 17.23
C VAL A 102 45.43 -1.09 17.70
N SER A 103 45.92 -2.07 16.95
CA SER A 103 45.82 -3.49 17.34
C SER A 103 46.58 -3.76 18.62
N VAL A 104 45.93 -4.39 19.58
CA VAL A 104 46.51 -4.75 20.88
C VAL A 104 46.65 -6.26 20.98
N ASP A 105 45.57 -7.01 20.72
CA ASP A 105 45.62 -8.45 20.66
C ASP A 105 44.76 -8.96 19.46
N PRO A 106 45.41 -9.22 18.32
CA PRO A 106 44.72 -9.71 17.12
C PRO A 106 44.35 -11.19 17.19
N THR A 107 44.81 -11.92 18.22
CA THR A 107 44.55 -13.35 18.41
C THR A 107 43.25 -13.57 19.17
N ALA A 108 42.81 -12.68 20.02
CA ALA A 108 41.59 -12.73 20.81
C ALA A 108 40.35 -12.43 19.97
N LYS A 109 40.10 -13.22 18.90
CA LYS A 109 38.92 -13.10 18.02
C LYS A 109 37.72 -13.91 18.51
N ASP A 110 38.01 -15.01 19.20
CA ASP A 110 36.99 -15.81 19.82
C ASP A 110 36.33 -15.06 20.99
N PRO A 111 34.99 -15.10 21.17
CA PRO A 111 34.31 -14.38 22.24
C PRO A 111 34.75 -14.77 23.64
N VAL A 112 35.09 -16.05 23.86
CA VAL A 112 35.61 -16.50 25.18
C VAL A 112 36.97 -15.93 25.46
N GLN A 113 37.87 -15.94 24.46
CA GLN A 113 39.21 -15.33 24.58
C GLN A 113 39.12 -13.81 24.79
N ALA A 114 38.19 -13.12 24.13
CA ALA A 114 37.95 -11.71 24.37
C ALA A 114 37.56 -11.43 25.83
N LEU A 115 36.66 -12.25 26.39
CA LEU A 115 36.28 -12.15 27.79
C LEU A 115 37.39 -12.50 28.75
N GLU A 116 38.27 -13.44 28.40
CA GLU A 116 39.48 -13.76 29.17
C GLU A 116 40.48 -12.60 29.17
N TYR A 117 40.64 -11.93 28.06
CA TYR A 117 41.43 -10.71 27.97
C TYR A 117 40.89 -9.61 28.91
N VAL A 118 39.54 -9.40 28.93
CA VAL A 118 38.92 -8.46 29.87
C VAL A 118 39.16 -8.84 31.33
N ALA A 119 39.03 -10.14 31.68
CA ALA A 119 39.28 -10.63 33.03
C ALA A 119 40.76 -10.42 33.45
N SER A 120 41.71 -10.83 32.61
CA SER A 120 43.14 -10.83 32.92
C SER A 120 43.78 -9.45 32.88
N SER A 121 43.20 -8.47 32.16
CA SER A 121 43.75 -7.11 32.06
C SER A 121 43.87 -6.44 33.45
N ARG A 122 44.98 -5.80 33.68
CA ARG A 122 45.23 -5.01 34.91
C ARG A 122 44.94 -3.52 34.78
N ASP A 123 44.56 -3.11 33.58
CA ASP A 123 44.29 -1.70 33.25
C ASP A 123 42.99 -1.19 33.86
N SER A 124 42.96 0.05 34.28
CA SER A 124 41.73 0.79 34.53
C SER A 124 41.13 1.17 33.19
N ALA A 125 40.19 0.40 32.71
CA ALA A 125 39.72 0.50 31.32
C ALA A 125 38.24 0.31 31.16
N ILE A 126 37.76 0.79 30.00
CA ILE A 126 36.46 0.52 29.45
C ILE A 126 36.66 -0.40 28.25
N PHE A 127 35.97 -1.56 28.24
CA PHE A 127 36.03 -2.53 27.16
C PHE A 127 34.72 -2.51 26.42
N VAL A 128 34.73 -2.36 25.09
CA VAL A 128 33.57 -2.29 24.20
C VAL A 128 33.56 -3.52 23.32
N LEU A 129 32.59 -4.43 23.52
CA LEU A 129 32.37 -5.59 22.67
C LEU A 129 31.32 -5.21 21.62
N LYS A 130 31.72 -5.16 20.36
CA LYS A 130 30.80 -4.80 19.26
C LYS A 130 30.18 -6.02 18.66
N ASP A 131 28.87 -5.91 18.31
CA ASP A 131 28.10 -6.99 17.71
C ASP A 131 28.22 -8.31 18.44
N PHE A 132 28.16 -8.26 19.77
CA PHE A 132 28.31 -9.44 20.62
C PHE A 132 27.02 -10.24 20.80
N HIS A 133 25.86 -9.69 20.39
CA HIS A 133 24.54 -10.30 20.52
C HIS A 133 24.40 -11.68 19.86
N PRO A 134 25.05 -12.04 18.70
CA PRO A 134 24.90 -13.38 18.12
C PRO A 134 25.46 -14.51 19.01
N PHE A 135 26.35 -14.16 19.97
CA PHE A 135 26.94 -15.11 20.93
C PHE A 135 26.11 -15.20 22.24
N LEU A 136 24.98 -14.49 22.30
CA LEU A 136 24.03 -14.45 23.42
C LEU A 136 22.65 -14.95 23.03
N ASP A 137 22.51 -15.62 21.89
CA ASP A 137 21.22 -16.08 21.34
C ASP A 137 20.78 -17.40 21.97
N ASN A 138 19.65 -17.39 22.67
CA ASN A 138 19.04 -18.59 23.23
C ASN A 138 18.44 -19.55 22.20
N MET A 139 18.16 -19.10 21.00
CA MET A 139 17.53 -19.90 19.94
C MET A 139 18.50 -20.80 19.19
N ARG A 140 19.78 -20.48 19.21
CA ARG A 140 20.85 -21.28 18.61
C ARG A 140 21.65 -21.94 19.72
N SER A 141 21.17 -23.03 20.27
CA SER A 141 21.85 -23.79 21.31
C SER A 141 23.16 -24.43 20.78
N SER A 142 24.14 -23.61 20.46
CA SER A 142 25.52 -24.07 20.31
C SER A 142 26.15 -24.17 21.71
N ARG A 143 27.03 -25.17 21.87
CA ARG A 143 27.75 -25.40 23.11
C ARG A 143 28.55 -24.16 23.57
N ASN A 144 28.93 -23.30 22.60
CA ASN A 144 29.72 -22.09 22.86
C ASN A 144 28.88 -20.96 23.49
N ASP A 145 27.59 -20.84 23.18
CA ASP A 145 26.75 -19.75 23.68
C ASP A 145 26.53 -19.85 25.21
N VAL A 146 26.35 -21.09 25.71
CA VAL A 146 26.23 -21.36 27.13
C VAL A 146 27.52 -21.00 27.87
N VAL A 147 28.68 -21.28 27.28
CA VAL A 147 30.00 -20.96 27.85
C VAL A 147 30.21 -19.46 27.93
N VAL A 148 29.82 -18.73 26.88
CA VAL A 148 29.92 -17.26 26.83
C VAL A 148 29.03 -16.60 27.88
N ALA A 149 27.76 -17.02 27.97
CA ALA A 149 26.83 -16.50 28.98
C ALA A 149 27.34 -16.76 30.41
N ARG A 150 27.84 -17.96 30.67
CA ARG A 150 28.43 -18.30 31.97
C ARG A 150 29.67 -17.46 32.28
N LYS A 151 30.59 -17.29 31.30
CA LYS A 151 31.78 -16.49 31.46
C LYS A 151 31.48 -15.01 31.74
N LEU A 152 30.48 -14.44 31.06
CA LEU A 152 30.02 -13.07 31.34
C LEU A 152 29.54 -12.92 32.79
N ARG A 153 28.79 -13.89 33.29
CA ARG A 153 28.28 -13.87 34.68
C ARG A 153 29.40 -13.96 35.70
N ASP A 154 30.43 -14.78 35.43
CA ASP A 154 31.61 -14.87 36.29
C ASP A 154 32.39 -13.54 36.33
N ILE A 155 32.62 -12.97 35.14
CA ILE A 155 33.33 -11.69 35.01
C ILE A 155 32.52 -10.53 35.63
N ALA A 156 31.17 -10.54 35.55
CA ALA A 156 30.35 -9.49 36.14
C ALA A 156 30.59 -9.31 37.63
N THR A 157 30.86 -10.39 38.34
CA THR A 157 31.20 -10.35 39.76
C THR A 157 32.58 -9.71 39.96
N GLU A 158 33.59 -10.08 39.19
CA GLU A 158 34.94 -9.52 39.24
C GLU A 158 34.99 -8.03 38.86
N LEU A 159 34.17 -7.62 37.90
CA LEU A 159 34.10 -6.24 37.43
C LEU A 159 33.56 -5.28 38.52
N LYS A 160 32.63 -5.73 39.37
CA LYS A 160 32.11 -4.92 40.52
C LYS A 160 33.18 -4.49 41.46
N GLU A 161 34.20 -5.32 41.64
CA GLU A 161 35.31 -5.05 42.54
C GLU A 161 36.51 -4.37 41.88
N SER A 162 36.49 -4.32 40.55
CA SER A 162 37.58 -3.75 39.74
C SER A 162 37.28 -2.32 39.27
N ARG A 163 38.29 -1.67 38.63
CA ARG A 163 38.16 -0.38 37.95
C ARG A 163 37.84 -0.55 36.46
N LYS A 164 37.35 -1.73 36.06
CA LYS A 164 36.99 -2.05 34.69
C LYS A 164 35.51 -1.89 34.49
N THR A 165 35.07 -1.59 33.26
CA THR A 165 33.68 -1.57 32.87
C THR A 165 33.57 -2.27 31.52
N LEU A 166 32.63 -3.20 31.39
CA LEU A 166 32.33 -3.90 30.13
C LEU A 166 31.11 -3.29 29.46
N ILE A 167 31.22 -2.94 28.21
CA ILE A 167 30.14 -2.40 27.39
C ILE A 167 29.88 -3.35 26.22
N ILE A 168 28.67 -3.77 26.06
CA ILE A 168 28.19 -4.48 24.84
C ILE A 168 27.52 -3.44 23.98
N LEU A 169 28.02 -3.23 22.77
CA LEU A 169 27.45 -2.30 21.79
C LEU A 169 26.89 -3.11 20.64
N SER A 170 25.57 -3.08 20.47
CA SER A 170 24.87 -3.86 19.45
C SER A 170 23.63 -3.13 18.96
N PRO A 171 23.22 -3.33 17.70
CA PRO A 171 21.99 -2.73 17.17
C PRO A 171 20.70 -3.38 17.71
N VAL A 172 20.81 -4.61 18.22
CA VAL A 172 19.67 -5.42 18.71
C VAL A 172 19.90 -5.75 20.18
N LEU A 173 18.83 -5.68 20.97
CA LEU A 173 18.85 -6.09 22.37
C LEU A 173 18.58 -7.59 22.47
N GLN A 174 19.63 -8.34 22.79
CA GLN A 174 19.56 -9.80 22.90
C GLN A 174 20.53 -10.31 23.95
N PHE A 175 20.02 -10.97 24.98
CA PHE A 175 20.78 -11.68 25.99
C PHE A 175 19.91 -12.71 26.71
N PRO A 176 20.51 -13.79 27.29
CA PRO A 176 19.76 -14.83 27.97
C PRO A 176 19.27 -14.35 29.35
N PRO A 177 18.16 -14.94 29.88
CA PRO A 177 17.55 -14.56 31.15
C PRO A 177 18.51 -14.60 32.34
N GLU A 178 19.53 -15.47 32.29
CA GLU A 178 20.54 -15.63 33.34
C GLU A 178 21.38 -14.37 33.57
N LEU A 179 21.50 -13.50 32.55
CA LEU A 179 22.25 -12.26 32.61
C LEU A 179 21.41 -11.02 32.94
N GLU A 180 20.10 -11.15 33.06
CA GLU A 180 19.15 -10.03 33.21
C GLU A 180 19.48 -9.14 34.44
N LYS A 181 19.99 -9.72 35.51
CA LYS A 181 20.35 -8.99 36.73
C LYS A 181 21.77 -8.37 36.72
N ASP A 182 22.61 -8.79 35.79
CA ASP A 182 24.01 -8.35 35.71
C ASP A 182 24.23 -7.34 34.60
N ILE A 183 23.28 -7.24 33.64
CA ILE A 183 23.32 -6.30 32.51
C ILE A 183 22.40 -5.11 32.80
N THR A 184 22.91 -3.91 32.53
CA THR A 184 22.12 -2.68 32.52
C THR A 184 21.98 -2.19 31.08
N VAL A 185 20.75 -2.06 30.63
CA VAL A 185 20.46 -1.61 29.26
C VAL A 185 20.43 -0.09 29.20
N LEU A 186 21.08 0.47 28.21
CA LEU A 186 21.07 1.90 27.88
C LEU A 186 20.70 2.10 26.42
N ASP A 187 19.51 2.65 26.16
CA ASP A 187 19.08 3.05 24.83
C ASP A 187 19.82 4.35 24.42
N TYR A 188 20.59 4.26 23.33
CA TYR A 188 21.36 5.39 22.86
C TYR A 188 20.56 6.19 21.82
N ALA A 189 19.99 7.32 22.25
CA ALA A 189 19.10 8.12 21.43
C ALA A 189 19.74 8.66 20.16
N LEU A 190 18.93 8.87 19.12
CA LEU A 190 19.33 9.45 17.83
C LEU A 190 19.94 10.86 17.96
N PRO A 191 20.63 11.35 16.92
CA PRO A 191 21.33 12.64 16.95
C PRO A 191 20.39 13.82 17.23
N THR A 192 20.87 14.77 18.00
CA THR A 192 20.20 16.07 18.17
C THR A 192 20.39 16.95 16.94
N LEU A 193 19.60 18.03 16.83
CA LEU A 193 19.78 19.01 15.76
C LEU A 193 21.18 19.59 15.71
N GLU A 194 21.85 19.77 16.85
CA GLU A 194 23.24 20.26 16.90
C GLU A 194 24.24 19.22 16.38
N GLU A 195 24.07 17.95 16.71
CA GLU A 195 24.90 16.87 16.19
C GLU A 195 24.71 16.70 14.67
N LEU A 196 23.46 16.85 14.19
CA LEU A 196 23.17 16.89 12.76
C LEU A 196 23.77 18.10 12.08
N ASP A 197 23.75 19.27 12.75
CA ASP A 197 24.39 20.49 12.25
C ASP A 197 25.91 20.34 12.12
N GLN A 198 26.55 19.70 13.07
CA GLN A 198 27.97 19.35 12.98
C GLN A 198 28.26 18.39 11.82
N SER A 199 27.37 17.42 11.59
CA SER A 199 27.44 16.51 10.44
C SER A 199 27.29 17.26 9.13
N LEU A 200 26.32 18.18 9.03
CA LEU A 200 26.12 19.06 7.88
C LEU A 200 27.38 19.91 7.60
N GLU A 201 27.95 20.52 8.64
CA GLU A 201 29.20 21.29 8.52
C GLU A 201 30.38 20.46 8.02
N ARG A 202 30.50 19.18 8.45
CA ARG A 202 31.54 18.26 7.95
C ARG A 202 31.38 18.01 6.45
N VAL A 203 30.15 17.75 5.99
CA VAL A 203 29.84 17.53 4.57
C VAL A 203 30.13 18.80 3.75
N ILE A 204 29.69 19.99 4.21
CA ILE A 204 29.94 21.25 3.53
C ILE A 204 31.43 21.54 3.41
N ARG A 205 32.24 21.29 4.47
CA ARG A 205 33.69 21.46 4.42
C ARG A 205 34.34 20.51 3.42
N SER A 206 33.90 19.23 3.39
CA SER A 206 34.38 18.26 2.39
C SER A 206 34.05 18.70 0.97
N ALA A 207 32.84 19.17 0.73
CA ALA A 207 32.42 19.63 -0.58
C ALA A 207 33.17 20.89 -1.04
N LYS A 208 33.43 21.85 -0.15
CA LYS A 208 34.22 23.06 -0.45
C LYS A 208 35.66 22.76 -0.85
N SER A 209 36.24 21.65 -0.39
CA SER A 209 37.60 21.24 -0.75
C SER A 209 37.72 20.60 -2.16
N GLN A 210 36.61 20.14 -2.74
CA GLN A 210 36.61 19.40 -4.00
C GLN A 210 35.97 20.15 -5.18
N ALA A 211 35.12 21.14 -4.96
CA ALA A 211 34.42 21.89 -6.02
C ALA A 211 34.17 23.33 -5.58
N SER A 212 34.11 24.26 -6.56
CA SER A 212 33.78 25.68 -6.37
C SER A 212 32.31 25.94 -5.98
N VAL A 213 31.76 25.19 -5.05
CA VAL A 213 30.37 25.32 -4.62
C VAL A 213 30.29 26.42 -3.54
N LYS A 214 29.75 27.59 -3.91
CA LYS A 214 29.41 28.66 -2.97
C LYS A 214 28.08 28.38 -2.29
N LEU A 215 28.07 27.49 -1.30
CA LEU A 215 26.92 27.28 -0.42
C LEU A 215 26.87 28.39 0.63
N LYS A 216 26.02 29.40 0.42
CA LYS A 216 25.55 30.31 1.47
C LYS A 216 24.11 29.89 1.79
N LEU A 217 23.91 29.15 2.88
CA LEU A 217 22.59 28.87 3.45
C LEU A 217 22.19 30.04 4.35
N SER A 218 20.97 30.50 4.23
CA SER A 218 20.34 31.35 5.25
C SER A 218 20.09 30.53 6.52
N GLU A 219 19.93 31.18 7.66
CA GLU A 219 19.63 30.48 8.92
C GLU A 219 18.30 29.70 8.82
N GLU A 220 17.31 30.25 8.14
CA GLU A 220 16.02 29.61 7.92
C GLU A 220 16.11 28.34 7.04
N GLU A 221 16.88 28.40 5.95
CA GLU A 221 17.12 27.24 5.08
C GLU A 221 17.90 26.15 5.82
N ARG A 222 18.91 26.54 6.61
CA ARG A 222 19.68 25.61 7.43
C ARG A 222 18.79 24.87 8.44
N GLU A 223 17.93 25.62 9.13
CA GLU A 223 16.97 25.03 10.08
C GLU A 223 16.00 24.07 9.41
N ARG A 224 15.49 24.39 8.22
CA ARG A 224 14.59 23.48 7.44
C ARG A 224 15.29 22.20 7.04
N VAL A 225 16.52 22.29 6.56
CA VAL A 225 17.33 21.12 6.19
C VAL A 225 17.60 20.22 7.40
N LEU A 226 17.96 20.80 8.55
CA LEU A 226 18.19 20.04 9.78
C LEU A 226 16.91 19.38 10.30
N LYS A 227 15.78 20.08 10.27
CA LYS A 227 14.48 19.50 10.63
C LYS A 227 14.08 18.36 9.70
N ALA A 228 14.32 18.49 8.40
CA ALA A 228 14.05 17.41 7.44
C ALA A 228 14.92 16.19 7.70
N ALA A 229 16.17 16.36 8.12
CA ALA A 229 17.10 15.28 8.45
C ALA A 229 16.92 14.72 9.87
N GLN A 230 16.14 15.34 10.72
CA GLN A 230 15.89 14.85 12.08
C GLN A 230 15.30 13.44 12.07
N GLY A 231 15.82 12.56 12.93
CA GLY A 231 15.44 11.14 12.97
C GLY A 231 16.34 10.22 12.14
N LEU A 232 17.30 10.76 11.40
CA LEU A 232 18.35 9.99 10.77
C LEU A 232 19.53 9.80 11.73
N THR A 233 20.29 8.73 11.56
CA THR A 233 21.60 8.59 12.18
C THR A 233 22.57 9.60 11.59
N CYS A 234 23.66 9.95 12.31
CA CYS A 234 24.66 10.86 11.77
C CYS A 234 25.20 10.41 10.40
N THR A 235 25.43 9.12 10.23
CA THR A 235 25.96 8.55 8.99
C THR A 235 24.93 8.65 7.85
N GLU A 236 23.68 8.37 8.12
CA GLU A 236 22.60 8.53 7.13
C GLU A 236 22.41 9.99 6.74
N ALA A 237 22.42 10.90 7.72
CA ALA A 237 22.32 12.33 7.47
C ALA A 237 23.50 12.84 6.61
N GLU A 238 24.75 12.44 6.91
CA GLU A 238 25.90 12.77 6.10
C GLU A 238 25.76 12.28 4.65
N ASN A 239 25.30 11.04 4.46
CA ASN A 239 25.07 10.46 3.13
C ASN A 239 23.98 11.22 2.36
N VAL A 240 22.88 11.58 3.03
CA VAL A 240 21.76 12.31 2.42
C VAL A 240 22.18 13.73 2.04
N PHE A 241 22.89 14.44 2.91
CA PHE A 241 23.42 15.76 2.61
C PHE A 241 24.42 15.71 1.44
N ALA A 242 25.33 14.72 1.44
CA ALA A 242 26.28 14.54 0.35
C ALA A 242 25.57 14.21 -0.97
N LYS A 243 24.57 13.34 -0.95
CA LYS A 243 23.77 12.98 -2.13
C LYS A 243 23.03 14.20 -2.69
N SER A 244 22.41 15.00 -1.82
CA SER A 244 21.72 16.23 -2.24
C SER A 244 22.68 17.21 -2.91
N LEU A 245 23.88 17.41 -2.36
CA LEU A 245 24.89 18.27 -2.96
C LEU A 245 25.41 17.75 -4.32
N VAL A 246 25.55 16.43 -4.46
CA VAL A 246 26.01 15.82 -5.72
C VAL A 246 24.96 15.89 -6.80
N MET A 247 23.67 15.63 -6.46
CA MET A 247 22.60 15.57 -7.45
C MET A 247 22.07 16.96 -7.87
N ALA A 248 21.90 17.86 -6.91
CA ALA A 248 21.26 19.17 -7.15
C ALA A 248 22.24 20.35 -7.09
N GLY A 249 23.50 20.14 -6.70
CA GLY A 249 24.45 21.23 -6.45
C GLY A 249 24.11 22.16 -5.28
N LYS A 250 23.02 21.87 -4.57
CA LYS A 250 22.48 22.58 -3.40
C LYS A 250 21.92 21.57 -2.40
N LEU A 251 21.58 22.03 -1.19
CA LEU A 251 20.83 21.21 -0.25
C LEU A 251 19.34 21.32 -0.60
N ASP A 252 18.81 20.27 -1.20
CA ASP A 252 17.44 20.17 -1.66
C ASP A 252 16.61 19.37 -0.65
N LEU A 253 15.51 19.96 -0.19
CA LEU A 253 14.64 19.35 0.83
C LEU A 253 13.95 18.11 0.33
N ASP A 254 13.55 18.07 -0.94
CA ASP A 254 12.81 16.95 -1.52
C ASP A 254 13.68 15.70 -1.59
N ILE A 255 14.97 15.86 -1.93
CA ILE A 255 15.94 14.77 -1.91
C ILE A 255 16.13 14.22 -0.49
N ILE A 256 16.19 15.12 0.50
CA ILE A 256 16.39 14.73 1.91
C ILE A 256 15.16 13.95 2.41
N VAL A 257 13.98 14.43 2.10
CA VAL A 257 12.71 13.77 2.49
C VAL A 257 12.55 12.42 1.77
N ALA A 258 12.90 12.33 0.48
CA ALA A 258 12.82 11.09 -0.29
C ALA A 258 13.75 9.99 0.28
N GLU A 259 14.96 10.35 0.69
CA GLU A 259 15.87 9.40 1.34
C GLU A 259 15.38 8.96 2.73
N LYS A 260 14.83 9.90 3.50
CA LYS A 260 14.20 9.58 4.80
C LYS A 260 13.05 8.59 4.62
N LYS A 261 12.23 8.75 3.57
CA LYS A 261 11.16 7.84 3.18
C LYS A 261 11.68 6.42 2.92
N GLN A 262 12.80 6.28 2.19
CA GLN A 262 13.42 4.97 1.94
C GLN A 262 13.91 4.28 3.23
N ILE A 263 14.44 5.06 4.18
CA ILE A 263 14.92 4.53 5.45
C ILE A 263 13.76 4.01 6.30
N ILE A 264 12.64 4.75 6.34
CA ILE A 264 11.42 4.32 7.03
C ILE A 264 10.85 3.04 6.42
N ARG A 265 10.83 2.93 5.08
CA ARG A 265 10.38 1.72 4.38
C ARG A 265 11.18 0.45 4.74
N LYS A 266 12.43 0.59 5.16
CA LYS A 266 13.24 -0.56 5.63
C LYS A 266 12.70 -1.20 6.92
N SER A 267 11.88 -0.50 7.70
CA SER A 267 11.27 -1.04 8.92
C SER A 267 10.21 -2.12 8.64
N ARG A 268 9.68 -2.21 7.41
CA ARG A 268 8.65 -3.15 6.91
C ARG A 268 7.30 -3.12 7.64
N ILE A 269 7.18 -2.42 8.77
CA ILE A 269 5.98 -2.41 9.64
C ILE A 269 5.26 -1.06 9.55
N LEU A 270 6.00 0.03 9.29
CA LEU A 270 5.46 1.39 9.12
C LEU A 270 5.41 1.78 7.65
N GLU A 271 4.29 2.35 7.24
CA GLU A 271 4.10 2.94 5.92
C GLU A 271 4.17 4.46 6.01
N TYR A 272 4.89 5.07 5.08
CA TYR A 272 5.03 6.53 5.00
C TYR A 272 4.10 7.07 3.91
N TYR A 273 3.27 8.05 4.27
CA TYR A 273 2.32 8.71 3.36
C TYR A 273 2.65 10.18 3.16
N GLU A 274 2.67 10.62 1.91
CA GLU A 274 2.61 12.03 1.55
C GLU A 274 1.15 12.42 1.30
N SER A 275 0.63 13.37 2.07
CA SER A 275 -0.73 13.84 1.88
C SER A 275 -0.74 15.22 1.24
N LYS A 276 -1.49 15.35 0.15
CA LYS A 276 -1.78 16.65 -0.51
C LYS A 276 -3.19 17.16 -0.16
N GLU A 277 -3.97 16.38 0.57
CA GLU A 277 -5.36 16.69 0.95
C GLU A 277 -5.40 17.57 2.20
N ASN A 278 -6.17 18.66 2.17
CA ASN A 278 -6.35 19.59 3.30
C ASN A 278 -7.78 19.53 3.87
N PHE A 279 -8.06 20.29 4.93
CA PHE A 279 -9.38 20.32 5.57
C PHE A 279 -10.51 20.89 4.70
N ASP A 280 -10.20 21.56 3.59
CA ASP A 280 -11.20 22.15 2.70
C ASP A 280 -12.00 21.09 1.94
N TYR A 281 -11.43 19.88 1.83
CA TYR A 281 -12.09 18.71 1.22
C TYR A 281 -12.94 17.88 2.19
N VAL A 282 -12.99 18.26 3.46
CA VAL A 282 -13.76 17.58 4.51
C VAL A 282 -14.90 18.50 4.96
N GLY A 283 -16.16 18.19 4.63
CA GLY A 283 -17.33 18.94 5.07
C GLY A 283 -17.64 18.72 6.56
N GLY A 284 -18.20 19.74 7.23
CA GLY A 284 -18.58 19.65 8.64
C GLY A 284 -17.42 19.53 9.63
N MET A 285 -17.66 18.91 10.79
CA MET A 285 -16.70 18.63 11.86
C MET A 285 -15.97 19.88 12.40
N ALA A 286 -16.68 21.00 12.56
CA ALA A 286 -16.09 22.30 12.89
C ALA A 286 -15.31 22.29 14.21
N GLU A 287 -15.80 21.60 15.24
CA GLU A 287 -15.13 21.46 16.54
C GLU A 287 -13.84 20.65 16.42
N LEU A 288 -13.85 19.56 15.68
CA LEU A 288 -12.65 18.76 15.44
C LEU A 288 -11.59 19.55 14.65
N LYS A 289 -11.99 20.25 13.58
CA LYS A 289 -11.09 21.08 12.76
C LYS A 289 -10.46 22.20 13.60
N GLU A 290 -11.24 22.91 14.41
CA GLU A 290 -10.74 23.99 15.27
C GLU A 290 -9.85 23.44 16.40
N TRP A 291 -10.18 22.31 16.98
CA TRP A 291 -9.35 21.63 17.97
C TRP A 291 -7.99 21.22 17.37
N LEU A 292 -8.00 20.61 16.20
CA LEU A 292 -6.79 20.23 15.48
C LEU A 292 -5.94 21.44 15.10
N ARG A 293 -6.56 22.53 14.63
CA ARG A 293 -5.87 23.78 14.31
C ARG A 293 -5.12 24.33 15.53
N LYS A 294 -5.75 24.33 16.70
CA LYS A 294 -5.13 24.78 17.97
C LYS A 294 -4.00 23.85 18.39
N ARG A 295 -4.16 22.54 18.24
CA ARG A 295 -3.14 21.54 18.63
C ARG A 295 -1.94 21.55 17.70
N GLY A 296 -2.11 21.79 16.41
CA GLY A 296 -1.01 21.94 15.46
C GLY A 296 -0.03 23.06 15.84
N LEU A 297 -0.50 24.12 16.48
CA LEU A 297 0.35 25.21 16.98
C LEU A 297 1.31 24.75 18.10
N ALA A 298 0.99 23.67 18.82
CA ALA A 298 1.81 23.17 19.93
C ALA A 298 3.16 22.61 19.50
N PHE A 299 3.33 22.26 18.22
CA PHE A 299 4.62 21.80 17.67
C PHE A 299 5.60 22.93 17.38
N SER A 300 5.20 24.19 17.56
CA SER A 300 6.06 25.35 17.36
C SER A 300 7.01 25.58 18.55
N GLU A 301 8.19 26.15 18.30
CA GLU A 301 9.11 26.56 19.39
C GLU A 301 8.48 27.59 20.33
N ARG A 302 7.64 28.49 19.81
CA ARG A 302 6.90 29.46 20.61
C ARG A 302 5.99 28.79 21.64
N ALA A 303 5.36 27.65 21.27
CA ALA A 303 4.52 26.89 22.20
C ALA A 303 5.35 26.23 23.31
N ARG A 304 6.52 25.67 22.96
CA ARG A 304 7.47 25.10 23.93
C ARG A 304 7.97 26.16 24.92
N HIS A 305 8.33 27.33 24.44
CA HIS A 305 8.72 28.46 25.31
C HIS A 305 7.57 28.94 26.21
N PHE A 306 6.33 28.82 25.74
CA PHE A 306 5.15 29.14 26.53
C PHE A 306 4.83 28.09 27.59
N GLY A 307 5.47 26.91 27.54
CA GLY A 307 5.25 25.83 28.49
C GLY A 307 4.08 24.91 28.11
N LEU A 308 3.62 24.93 26.86
CA LEU A 308 2.57 23.98 26.39
C LEU A 308 3.14 22.58 26.27
N PRO A 309 2.46 21.56 26.82
CA PRO A 309 2.85 20.18 26.61
C PRO A 309 2.60 19.76 25.14
N GLU A 310 3.42 18.87 24.64
CA GLU A 310 3.25 18.29 23.31
C GLU A 310 1.97 17.43 23.26
N PRO A 311 1.14 17.55 22.21
CA PRO A 311 -0.09 16.80 22.11
C PRO A 311 0.21 15.30 21.90
N LYS A 312 -0.55 14.45 22.56
CA LYS A 312 -0.37 12.99 22.54
C LYS A 312 -1.07 12.34 21.35
N GLY A 313 -2.31 12.71 21.13
CA GLY A 313 -3.11 12.15 20.05
C GLY A 313 -4.61 12.24 20.27
N LEU A 314 -5.37 11.78 19.29
CA LEU A 314 -6.80 11.73 19.32
C LEU A 314 -7.32 10.34 18.93
N LEU A 315 -8.47 9.95 19.50
CA LEU A 315 -9.23 8.78 19.10
C LEU A 315 -10.51 9.27 18.39
N LEU A 316 -10.72 8.82 17.16
CA LEU A 316 -11.93 9.07 16.37
C LEU A 316 -12.86 7.87 16.46
N LEU A 317 -14.03 8.07 17.02
CA LEU A 317 -15.12 7.11 17.03
C LEU A 317 -16.16 7.57 16.01
N GLY A 318 -16.49 6.70 15.04
CA GLY A 318 -17.43 7.02 13.97
C GLY A 318 -18.58 6.05 13.86
N VAL A 319 -19.71 6.53 13.30
CA VAL A 319 -20.81 5.66 12.88
C VAL A 319 -20.31 4.80 11.72
N GLN A 320 -20.49 3.46 11.81
CA GLN A 320 -20.17 2.53 10.73
C GLN A 320 -20.90 2.94 9.44
N GLY A 321 -20.19 2.88 8.31
CA GLY A 321 -20.82 3.18 7.02
C GLY A 321 -20.05 4.17 6.13
N ALA A 322 -18.87 4.63 6.53
CA ALA A 322 -17.95 5.40 5.68
C ALA A 322 -17.07 4.48 4.80
N GLY A 323 -17.38 3.17 4.70
CA GLY A 323 -16.57 2.15 4.06
C GLY A 323 -16.72 2.14 2.54
N LYS A 324 -15.60 1.97 1.86
CA LYS A 324 -15.42 1.89 0.41
C LYS A 324 -15.34 0.41 0.02
N SER A 325 -16.39 -0.17 -0.60
CA SER A 325 -16.46 -1.61 -0.83
C SER A 325 -17.03 -1.94 -2.20
N VAL A 326 -16.69 -3.13 -2.73
CA VAL A 326 -17.26 -3.69 -3.96
C VAL A 326 -18.28 -4.77 -3.64
N HIS A 327 -19.17 -5.07 -4.59
CA HIS A 327 -20.19 -6.12 -4.45
C HIS A 327 -19.57 -7.51 -4.32
N GLY A 328 -20.18 -8.39 -3.52
CA GLY A 328 -19.65 -9.72 -3.23
C GLY A 328 -19.43 -10.63 -4.43
N ASP A 329 -20.16 -10.42 -5.53
CA ASP A 329 -20.04 -11.18 -6.79
C ASP A 329 -18.97 -10.62 -7.74
N GLU A 330 -18.28 -9.53 -7.37
CA GLU A 330 -17.16 -9.06 -8.18
C GLU A 330 -16.02 -10.07 -8.09
N ILE A 331 -15.56 -10.48 -9.28
CA ILE A 331 -14.50 -11.47 -9.41
C ILE A 331 -13.17 -10.75 -9.34
N ILE A 332 -12.32 -11.17 -8.41
CA ILE A 332 -10.97 -10.63 -8.23
C ILE A 332 -9.93 -11.57 -8.82
N VAL A 333 -8.76 -11.00 -9.12
CA VAL A 333 -7.57 -11.73 -9.54
C VAL A 333 -6.67 -11.88 -8.33
N TYR A 334 -6.34 -13.11 -7.93
CA TYR A 334 -5.36 -13.32 -6.89
C TYR A 334 -4.41 -14.48 -7.23
N ARG A 335 -3.22 -14.39 -6.68
CA ARG A 335 -2.15 -15.38 -6.82
C ARG A 335 -1.86 -16.00 -5.47
N GLN A 336 -1.74 -17.33 -5.41
CA GLN A 336 -1.27 -18.08 -4.27
C GLN A 336 -0.18 -19.05 -4.73
N GLY A 337 1.05 -18.81 -4.32
CA GLY A 337 2.21 -19.58 -4.82
C GLY A 337 2.37 -19.46 -6.35
N ASP A 338 2.40 -20.61 -7.04
CA ASP A 338 2.53 -20.73 -8.48
C ASP A 338 1.19 -20.80 -9.24
N LYS A 339 0.07 -20.47 -8.58
CA LYS A 339 -1.27 -20.51 -9.16
C LYS A 339 -1.96 -19.18 -9.08
N LEU A 340 -2.64 -18.83 -10.17
CA LEU A 340 -3.53 -17.69 -10.24
C LEU A 340 -4.97 -18.20 -10.27
N GLU A 341 -5.81 -17.61 -9.45
CA GLU A 341 -7.23 -17.91 -9.39
C GLU A 341 -8.09 -16.66 -9.61
N LEU A 342 -9.28 -16.89 -10.16
CA LEU A 342 -10.33 -15.92 -10.34
C LEU A 342 -11.55 -16.40 -9.55
N CYS A 343 -11.96 -15.66 -8.53
CA CYS A 343 -13.14 -16.01 -7.75
C CYS A 343 -13.89 -14.77 -7.26
N PRO A 344 -15.20 -14.88 -6.98
CA PRO A 344 -15.95 -13.84 -6.31
C PRO A 344 -15.31 -13.46 -4.97
N ILE A 345 -15.23 -12.16 -4.66
CA ILE A 345 -14.59 -11.67 -3.44
C ILE A 345 -15.24 -12.26 -2.17
N LYS A 346 -16.54 -12.51 -2.18
CA LYS A 346 -17.27 -13.18 -1.08
C LYS A 346 -16.75 -14.60 -0.81
N GLU A 347 -16.45 -15.35 -1.86
CA GLU A 347 -15.92 -16.73 -1.71
C GLU A 347 -14.48 -16.70 -1.18
N LEU A 348 -13.67 -15.73 -1.60
CA LEU A 348 -12.32 -15.56 -1.07
C LEU A 348 -12.35 -15.21 0.42
N TYR A 349 -13.27 -14.35 0.85
CA TYR A 349 -13.49 -14.04 2.27
C TYR A 349 -13.91 -15.28 3.08
N GLU A 350 -14.83 -16.11 2.54
CA GLU A 350 -15.33 -17.31 3.22
C GLU A 350 -14.28 -18.43 3.32
N ARG A 351 -13.33 -18.50 2.38
CA ARG A 351 -12.21 -19.46 2.43
C ARG A 351 -11.28 -19.23 3.61
N ASN A 352 -11.36 -18.07 4.28
CA ASN A 352 -10.58 -17.69 5.46
C ASN A 352 -9.10 -18.08 5.35
N ILE A 353 -8.43 -17.54 4.33
CA ILE A 353 -7.02 -17.83 4.03
C ILE A 353 -6.17 -17.06 5.06
N GLY A 354 -6.02 -17.62 6.27
CA GLY A 354 -5.50 -16.91 7.45
C GLY A 354 -3.98 -16.81 7.55
N GLU A 355 -3.20 -17.66 6.85
CA GLU A 355 -1.72 -17.68 6.96
C GLU A 355 -1.01 -17.72 5.60
N ASP A 356 -1.73 -17.95 4.50
CA ASP A 356 -1.12 -18.06 3.19
C ASP A 356 -0.92 -16.66 2.57
N GLU A 357 0.28 -16.40 2.08
CA GLU A 357 0.57 -15.17 1.35
C GLU A 357 -0.17 -15.18 0.00
N ILE A 358 -1.13 -14.29 -0.14
CA ILE A 358 -1.88 -14.07 -1.37
C ILE A 358 -1.60 -12.68 -1.95
N TYR A 359 -1.51 -12.60 -3.27
CA TYR A 359 -1.15 -11.38 -4.00
C TYR A 359 -2.23 -11.03 -5.02
N THR A 360 -2.42 -9.76 -5.32
CA THR A 360 -3.28 -9.27 -6.40
C THR A 360 -2.51 -8.32 -7.31
N LEU A 361 -3.04 -8.09 -8.52
CA LEU A 361 -2.51 -7.08 -9.43
C LEU A 361 -2.92 -5.69 -8.93
N SER A 362 -1.96 -4.79 -8.90
CA SER A 362 -2.12 -3.42 -8.43
C SER A 362 -1.36 -2.45 -9.32
N LEU A 363 -1.87 -1.23 -9.47
CA LEU A 363 -1.23 -0.14 -10.22
C LEU A 363 -0.31 0.64 -9.30
N ASN A 364 0.94 0.75 -9.67
CA ASN A 364 1.90 1.61 -8.98
C ASN A 364 1.59 3.08 -9.33
N PRO A 365 1.26 3.93 -8.32
CA PRO A 365 0.87 5.31 -8.57
C PRO A 365 1.98 6.19 -9.18
N ASP A 366 3.24 5.87 -8.89
CA ASP A 366 4.39 6.67 -9.31
C ASP A 366 4.89 6.30 -10.71
N THR A 367 4.79 5.01 -11.09
CA THR A 367 5.35 4.48 -12.35
C THR A 367 4.31 4.10 -13.37
N PHE A 368 3.04 3.96 -12.98
CA PHE A 368 1.92 3.40 -13.77
C PHE A 368 2.16 1.95 -14.24
N ALA A 369 3.11 1.24 -13.64
CA ALA A 369 3.33 -0.17 -13.89
C ALA A 369 2.31 -1.02 -13.11
N VAL A 370 1.90 -2.15 -13.69
CA VAL A 370 1.05 -3.14 -13.01
C VAL A 370 1.96 -4.16 -12.32
N GLU A 371 1.82 -4.29 -11.00
CA GLU A 371 2.68 -5.10 -10.14
C GLU A 371 1.86 -6.05 -9.27
N TRP A 372 2.48 -7.15 -8.84
CA TRP A 372 1.90 -8.04 -7.84
C TRP A 372 2.15 -7.49 -6.44
N LYS A 373 1.06 -7.25 -5.69
CA LYS A 373 1.11 -6.74 -4.32
C LYS A 373 0.33 -7.66 -3.38
N ARG A 374 0.83 -7.80 -2.17
CA ARG A 374 0.23 -8.65 -1.15
C ARG A 374 -1.14 -8.09 -0.73
N ILE A 375 -2.10 -8.99 -0.57
CA ILE A 375 -3.38 -8.68 0.08
C ILE A 375 -3.15 -8.81 1.58
N SER A 376 -3.26 -7.71 2.31
CA SER A 376 -3.04 -7.68 3.76
C SER A 376 -4.31 -8.01 4.55
N ALA A 377 -5.48 -7.68 4.00
CA ALA A 377 -6.76 -8.00 4.63
C ALA A 377 -7.91 -8.08 3.60
N ILE A 378 -8.92 -8.87 3.93
CA ILE A 378 -10.21 -8.90 3.24
C ILE A 378 -11.28 -8.57 4.26
N THR A 379 -12.08 -7.54 4.01
CA THR A 379 -13.12 -7.11 4.94
C THR A 379 -14.50 -7.30 4.32
N ARG A 380 -15.49 -7.58 5.19
CA ARG A 380 -16.91 -7.69 4.83
C ARG A 380 -17.71 -6.66 5.58
N HIS A 381 -18.55 -5.91 4.88
CA HIS A 381 -19.45 -4.94 5.46
C HIS A 381 -20.90 -5.26 5.08
N GLN A 382 -21.84 -4.99 6.00
CA GLN A 382 -23.25 -4.93 5.60
C GLN A 382 -23.42 -3.70 4.72
N ASN A 383 -23.96 -3.89 3.52
CA ASN A 383 -24.27 -2.76 2.66
C ASN A 383 -25.48 -2.00 3.19
N SER A 384 -25.24 -0.80 3.69
CA SER A 384 -26.27 0.15 4.13
C SER A 384 -26.47 1.31 3.16
N LYS A 385 -25.73 1.30 2.02
CA LYS A 385 -25.70 2.37 1.02
C LYS A 385 -26.08 1.83 -0.35
N GLY A 386 -26.41 2.70 -1.30
CA GLY A 386 -26.60 2.35 -2.69
C GLY A 386 -25.36 1.71 -3.31
N LEU A 387 -25.58 0.90 -4.33
CA LEU A 387 -24.53 0.37 -5.18
C LEU A 387 -24.58 1.07 -6.53
N LEU A 388 -23.42 1.30 -7.12
CA LEU A 388 -23.30 1.81 -8.48
C LEU A 388 -22.83 0.69 -9.40
N ARG A 389 -23.53 0.50 -10.51
CA ARG A 389 -23.02 -0.26 -11.66
C ARG A 389 -22.40 0.72 -12.64
N ILE A 390 -21.09 0.70 -12.72
CA ILE A 390 -20.30 1.55 -13.61
C ILE A 390 -19.90 0.73 -14.82
N LYS A 391 -20.25 1.22 -16.02
CA LYS A 391 -19.93 0.57 -17.28
C LYS A 391 -19.03 1.46 -18.13
N THR A 392 -17.99 0.87 -18.68
CA THR A 392 -17.03 1.54 -19.54
C THR A 392 -17.31 1.27 -21.02
N LYS A 393 -16.70 2.05 -21.89
CA LYS A 393 -16.85 1.94 -23.35
C LYS A 393 -16.39 0.59 -23.90
N SER A 394 -15.39 -0.01 -23.27
CA SER A 394 -14.93 -1.35 -23.64
C SER A 394 -15.87 -2.46 -23.13
N GLY A 395 -16.96 -2.10 -22.42
CA GLY A 395 -17.96 -3.02 -21.90
C GLY A 395 -17.58 -3.68 -20.59
N ARG A 396 -16.59 -3.15 -19.86
CA ARG A 396 -16.25 -3.57 -18.51
C ARG A 396 -17.25 -2.97 -17.53
N GLU A 397 -17.60 -3.75 -16.53
CA GLU A 397 -18.54 -3.35 -15.49
C GLU A 397 -17.95 -3.62 -14.12
N VAL A 398 -18.26 -2.75 -13.15
CA VAL A 398 -18.00 -2.94 -11.73
C VAL A 398 -19.22 -2.50 -10.94
N ILE A 399 -19.54 -3.26 -9.90
CA ILE A 399 -20.58 -2.92 -8.92
C ILE A 399 -19.86 -2.65 -7.60
N ALA A 400 -19.95 -1.41 -7.13
CA ALA A 400 -19.30 -0.96 -5.91
C ALA A 400 -20.22 -0.02 -5.14
N THR A 401 -19.91 0.20 -3.86
CA THR A 401 -20.60 1.23 -3.07
C THR A 401 -20.37 2.61 -3.68
N GLU A 402 -21.29 3.49 -3.47
CA GLU A 402 -21.25 4.87 -3.99
C GLU A 402 -20.01 5.63 -3.53
N ASP A 403 -19.55 5.38 -2.31
CA ASP A 403 -18.33 5.97 -1.76
C ASP A 403 -17.04 5.27 -2.18
N HIS A 404 -17.14 4.18 -2.94
CA HIS A 404 -15.96 3.46 -3.40
C HIS A 404 -15.10 4.37 -4.27
N SER A 405 -13.79 4.41 -4.01
CA SER A 405 -12.87 5.25 -4.78
C SER A 405 -12.42 4.56 -6.05
N PHE A 406 -12.37 5.33 -7.13
CA PHE A 406 -11.87 4.93 -8.43
C PHE A 406 -10.69 5.81 -8.83
N LEU A 407 -9.69 5.20 -9.43
CA LEU A 407 -8.52 5.91 -9.94
C LEU A 407 -8.84 6.60 -11.26
N THR A 408 -8.41 7.86 -11.41
CA THR A 408 -8.46 8.63 -12.66
C THR A 408 -7.27 9.57 -12.74
N LEU A 409 -7.14 10.34 -13.83
CA LEU A 409 -6.09 11.36 -13.97
C LEU A 409 -6.66 12.75 -13.74
N ASN A 410 -5.89 13.59 -13.01
CA ASN A 410 -6.18 15.01 -12.88
C ASN A 410 -5.65 15.82 -14.10
N GLU A 411 -5.76 17.16 -14.03
CA GLU A 411 -5.32 18.08 -15.07
C GLU A 411 -3.80 18.03 -15.33
N HIS A 412 -3.01 17.62 -14.34
CA HIS A 412 -1.56 17.47 -14.40
C HIS A 412 -1.10 16.05 -14.78
N ALA A 413 -2.01 15.19 -15.24
CA ALA A 413 -1.74 13.80 -15.60
C ALA A 413 -1.24 12.95 -14.40
N GLU A 414 -1.59 13.33 -13.17
CA GLU A 414 -1.32 12.58 -11.95
C GLU A 414 -2.51 11.69 -11.60
N LEU A 415 -2.23 10.53 -11.01
CA LEU A 415 -3.24 9.60 -10.55
C LEU A 415 -3.95 10.15 -9.31
N VAL A 416 -5.26 10.26 -9.38
CA VAL A 416 -6.11 10.73 -8.28
C VAL A 416 -7.25 9.75 -8.02
N ALA A 417 -7.63 9.61 -6.76
CA ALA A 417 -8.78 8.80 -6.35
C ALA A 417 -10.05 9.67 -6.35
N VAL A 418 -11.09 9.21 -7.03
CA VAL A 418 -12.39 9.87 -7.12
C VAL A 418 -13.46 8.92 -6.60
N ALA A 419 -14.35 9.36 -5.72
CA ALA A 419 -15.44 8.53 -5.22
C ALA A 419 -16.41 8.14 -6.36
N GLY A 420 -17.02 6.95 -6.26
CA GLY A 420 -17.94 6.44 -7.28
C GLY A 420 -19.10 7.41 -7.57
N CYS A 421 -19.60 8.03 -6.51
CA CYS A 421 -20.61 9.09 -6.61
C CYS A 421 -20.14 10.37 -7.33
N ASP A 422 -18.83 10.64 -7.37
CA ASP A 422 -18.22 11.80 -8.04
C ASP A 422 -17.84 11.49 -9.50
N LEU A 423 -17.92 10.24 -9.90
CA LEU A 423 -17.66 9.86 -11.28
C LEU A 423 -18.72 10.42 -12.22
N VAL A 424 -18.29 10.94 -13.35
CA VAL A 424 -19.18 11.43 -14.40
C VAL A 424 -19.03 10.60 -15.66
N ILE A 425 -20.11 10.49 -16.45
CA ILE A 425 -20.03 9.88 -17.79
C ILE A 425 -18.99 10.65 -18.59
N GLY A 426 -17.98 9.95 -19.04
CA GLY A 426 -16.86 10.56 -19.74
C GLY A 426 -15.54 10.52 -19.00
N THR A 427 -15.55 10.27 -17.69
CA THR A 427 -14.34 10.01 -16.89
C THR A 427 -13.65 8.75 -17.39
N PHE A 428 -12.32 8.72 -17.30
CA PHE A 428 -11.50 7.60 -17.72
C PHE A 428 -11.02 6.82 -16.50
N LEU A 429 -11.20 5.51 -16.53
CA LEU A 429 -10.70 4.58 -15.51
C LEU A 429 -9.52 3.77 -16.04
N PRO A 430 -8.50 3.46 -15.22
CA PRO A 430 -7.39 2.62 -15.64
C PRO A 430 -7.82 1.16 -15.72
N VAL A 431 -7.46 0.52 -16.82
CA VAL A 431 -7.72 -0.89 -17.10
C VAL A 431 -6.41 -1.58 -17.44
N VAL A 432 -6.15 -2.70 -16.82
CA VAL A 432 -4.95 -3.50 -17.07
C VAL A 432 -4.87 -3.90 -18.55
N TYR A 433 -3.76 -3.53 -19.18
CA TYR A 433 -3.49 -3.77 -20.59
C TYR A 433 -2.34 -4.74 -20.82
N LYS A 434 -1.28 -4.61 -19.98
CA LYS A 434 -0.09 -5.43 -20.09
C LYS A 434 0.30 -5.94 -18.72
N VAL A 435 0.36 -7.26 -18.58
CA VAL A 435 0.84 -7.94 -17.36
C VAL A 435 1.96 -8.88 -17.75
N SER A 436 3.09 -8.79 -17.05
CA SER A 436 4.15 -9.80 -17.18
C SER A 436 3.91 -10.91 -16.17
N PHE A 437 3.72 -12.12 -16.67
CA PHE A 437 3.69 -13.33 -15.84
C PHE A 437 5.05 -14.02 -15.97
N PRO A 438 5.86 -14.11 -14.90
CA PRO A 438 7.13 -14.82 -14.93
C PRO A 438 6.91 -16.30 -15.20
N GLN A 439 7.87 -16.93 -15.88
CA GLN A 439 7.84 -18.38 -16.07
C GLN A 439 8.34 -19.06 -14.79
N GLU A 440 7.45 -19.77 -14.09
CA GLU A 440 7.75 -20.46 -12.83
C GLU A 440 7.43 -21.97 -12.90
N THR A 441 6.48 -22.35 -13.77
CA THR A 441 5.99 -23.73 -13.89
C THR A 441 6.34 -24.29 -15.27
N GLU A 442 7.18 -25.33 -15.33
CA GLU A 442 7.59 -25.98 -16.58
C GLU A 442 6.86 -27.30 -16.85
N HIS A 443 6.31 -27.90 -15.83
CA HIS A 443 5.71 -29.23 -15.89
C HIS A 443 4.48 -29.34 -14.99
N VAL A 444 3.55 -30.21 -15.38
CA VAL A 444 2.41 -30.62 -14.54
C VAL A 444 2.36 -32.15 -14.41
N PHE A 445 1.76 -32.62 -13.32
CA PHE A 445 1.51 -34.02 -13.11
C PHE A 445 0.06 -34.33 -13.42
N VAL A 446 -0.13 -35.36 -14.29
CA VAL A 446 -1.45 -35.86 -14.68
C VAL A 446 -1.58 -37.29 -14.16
N ASP A 447 -2.00 -37.35 -12.89
CA ASP A 447 -2.12 -38.64 -12.18
C ASP A 447 -3.58 -38.92 -11.83
N TYR A 448 -3.85 -40.21 -11.66
CA TYR A 448 -5.11 -40.72 -11.18
C TYR A 448 -4.85 -41.75 -10.08
N LEU A 449 -5.35 -41.48 -8.87
CA LEU A 449 -5.21 -42.41 -7.75
C LEU A 449 -6.01 -43.68 -8.04
N VAL A 450 -5.30 -44.73 -8.37
CA VAL A 450 -5.86 -46.06 -8.70
C VAL A 450 -5.41 -47.07 -7.66
N SER A 451 -6.30 -47.98 -7.28
CA SER A 451 -5.91 -49.14 -6.51
C SER A 451 -4.78 -49.91 -7.26
N PRO A 452 -3.71 -50.31 -6.57
CA PRO A 452 -2.58 -51.06 -7.19
C PRO A 452 -2.99 -52.32 -7.93
N TYR A 453 -4.18 -52.82 -7.68
CA TYR A 453 -4.74 -54.02 -8.33
C TYR A 453 -5.48 -53.74 -9.64
N ASN A 454 -5.68 -52.48 -10.04
CA ASN A 454 -6.41 -52.15 -11.26
C ASN A 454 -5.48 -52.22 -12.49
N ARG A 455 -5.64 -53.28 -13.31
CA ARG A 455 -4.83 -53.53 -14.53
C ARG A 455 -5.42 -52.88 -15.80
N ASN A 456 -6.50 -52.15 -15.70
CA ASN A 456 -7.14 -51.53 -16.87
C ASN A 456 -6.26 -50.38 -17.42
N PRO A 457 -5.83 -50.41 -18.70
CA PRO A 457 -4.96 -49.40 -19.29
C PRO A 457 -5.57 -47.99 -19.27
N ASN A 458 -6.90 -47.84 -19.23
CA ASN A 458 -7.59 -46.56 -19.14
C ASN A 458 -7.38 -45.83 -17.79
N PHE A 459 -6.84 -46.51 -16.80
CA PHE A 459 -6.58 -45.98 -15.46
C PHE A 459 -5.09 -45.71 -15.19
N LYS A 460 -4.24 -45.81 -16.19
CA LYS A 460 -2.81 -45.50 -16.01
C LYS A 460 -2.62 -44.00 -15.82
N PRO A 461 -1.76 -43.58 -14.89
CA PRO A 461 -1.33 -42.20 -14.81
C PRO A 461 -0.53 -41.84 -16.07
N ILE A 462 -0.63 -40.60 -16.51
CA ILE A 462 0.19 -40.10 -17.63
C ILE A 462 1.56 -39.66 -17.10
N GLY A 463 1.60 -39.21 -15.86
CA GLY A 463 2.82 -38.76 -15.19
C GLY A 463 3.14 -37.27 -15.46
N LYS A 464 4.43 -36.96 -15.55
CA LYS A 464 4.93 -35.64 -15.74
C LYS A 464 4.82 -35.20 -17.20
N ILE A 465 4.06 -34.14 -17.46
CA ILE A 465 3.89 -33.52 -18.77
C ILE A 465 4.63 -32.19 -18.81
N LYS A 466 5.38 -31.98 -19.89
CA LYS A 466 6.02 -30.68 -20.16
C LYS A 466 4.96 -29.67 -20.64
N LEU A 467 5.08 -28.45 -20.16
CA LEU A 467 4.23 -27.32 -20.58
C LEU A 467 4.82 -26.66 -21.82
N ASP A 468 4.55 -27.28 -22.97
CA ASP A 468 4.93 -26.79 -24.30
C ASP A 468 3.71 -26.39 -25.12
N TRP A 469 3.94 -26.05 -26.39
CA TRP A 469 2.88 -25.65 -27.29
C TRP A 469 1.86 -26.78 -27.51
N ASP A 470 2.32 -28.03 -27.65
CA ASP A 470 1.44 -29.18 -27.92
C ASP A 470 0.46 -29.40 -26.77
N PHE A 471 0.92 -29.42 -25.52
CA PHE A 471 0.02 -29.53 -24.37
C PHE A 471 -0.86 -28.31 -24.18
N GLY A 472 -0.34 -27.11 -24.45
CA GLY A 472 -1.12 -25.87 -24.46
C GLY A 472 -2.29 -25.96 -25.44
N PHE A 473 -2.05 -26.46 -26.66
CA PHE A 473 -3.11 -26.65 -27.66
C PHE A 473 -4.18 -27.64 -27.21
N VAL A 474 -3.81 -28.74 -26.59
CA VAL A 474 -4.77 -29.72 -26.02
C VAL A 474 -5.65 -29.08 -24.95
N VAL A 475 -5.06 -28.28 -24.03
CA VAL A 475 -5.79 -27.57 -22.99
C VAL A 475 -6.73 -26.52 -23.60
N GLY A 476 -6.25 -25.73 -24.55
CA GLY A 476 -7.07 -24.75 -25.27
C GLY A 476 -8.23 -25.36 -26.04
N ALA A 477 -7.98 -26.45 -26.74
CA ALA A 477 -9.02 -27.23 -27.44
C ALA A 477 -10.07 -27.79 -26.47
N TYR A 478 -9.66 -28.23 -25.28
CA TYR A 478 -10.61 -28.66 -24.24
C TYR A 478 -11.47 -27.50 -23.74
N LEU A 479 -10.88 -26.35 -23.46
CA LEU A 479 -11.60 -25.18 -22.99
C LEU A 479 -12.66 -24.73 -24.03
N ALA A 480 -12.37 -24.82 -25.32
CA ALA A 480 -13.32 -24.52 -26.39
C ALA A 480 -14.37 -25.63 -26.54
N GLU A 481 -13.95 -26.80 -27.02
CA GLU A 481 -14.79 -27.82 -27.61
C GLU A 481 -14.89 -29.10 -26.74
N GLY A 482 -14.17 -29.13 -25.61
CA GLY A 482 -14.05 -30.33 -24.77
C GLY A 482 -15.31 -30.64 -23.96
N CYS A 483 -15.61 -31.93 -23.84
CA CYS A 483 -16.66 -32.48 -23.00
C CYS A 483 -16.13 -33.76 -22.31
N LEU A 484 -16.43 -33.92 -21.02
CA LEU A 484 -16.05 -35.11 -20.24
C LEU A 484 -17.25 -36.04 -20.12
N THR A 485 -16.97 -37.32 -20.34
CA THR A 485 -17.88 -38.41 -19.98
C THR A 485 -17.23 -39.25 -18.89
N GLU A 486 -17.86 -40.33 -18.46
CA GLU A 486 -17.30 -41.25 -17.46
C GLU A 486 -16.00 -41.91 -17.90
N SER A 487 -15.77 -42.09 -19.21
CA SER A 487 -14.66 -42.86 -19.78
C SER A 487 -13.87 -42.14 -20.87
N THR A 488 -14.33 -41.02 -21.37
CA THR A 488 -13.71 -40.32 -22.51
C THR A 488 -13.65 -38.80 -22.32
N VAL A 489 -12.59 -38.19 -22.87
CA VAL A 489 -12.54 -36.78 -23.22
C VAL A 489 -12.91 -36.65 -24.68
N ALA A 490 -13.98 -35.91 -24.99
CA ALA A 490 -14.46 -35.73 -26.34
C ALA A 490 -14.34 -34.26 -26.76
N PHE A 491 -13.83 -34.02 -27.97
CA PHE A 491 -13.68 -32.70 -28.57
C PHE A 491 -14.56 -32.61 -29.81
N SER A 492 -15.49 -31.65 -29.86
CA SER A 492 -16.52 -31.51 -30.92
C SER A 492 -16.11 -30.44 -31.93
N ASN A 493 -15.37 -30.81 -32.97
CA ASN A 493 -14.99 -29.93 -34.06
C ASN A 493 -15.04 -30.66 -35.41
N VAL A 494 -15.48 -29.96 -36.46
CA VAL A 494 -15.62 -30.53 -37.84
C VAL A 494 -14.42 -30.27 -38.75
N ASP A 495 -13.54 -29.34 -38.36
CA ASP A 495 -12.38 -28.96 -39.15
C ASP A 495 -11.28 -30.02 -39.07
N ARG A 496 -10.85 -30.52 -40.24
CA ARG A 496 -9.90 -31.65 -40.34
C ARG A 496 -8.50 -31.25 -39.87
N GLU A 497 -8.05 -30.04 -40.15
CA GLU A 497 -6.72 -29.58 -39.72
C GLU A 497 -6.70 -29.45 -38.19
N PHE A 498 -7.75 -28.89 -37.56
CA PHE A 498 -7.90 -28.88 -36.10
C PHE A 498 -7.88 -30.27 -35.49
N GLN A 499 -8.67 -31.22 -36.05
CA GLN A 499 -8.74 -32.61 -35.55
C GLN A 499 -7.37 -33.29 -35.66
N GLN A 500 -6.68 -33.13 -36.78
CA GLN A 500 -5.35 -33.77 -36.97
C GLN A 500 -4.30 -33.19 -36.04
N THR A 501 -4.22 -31.85 -35.93
CA THR A 501 -3.32 -31.21 -34.98
C THR A 501 -3.58 -31.69 -33.56
N LEU A 502 -4.85 -31.78 -33.15
CA LEU A 502 -5.24 -32.24 -31.82
C LEU A 502 -4.77 -33.69 -31.56
N LEU A 503 -4.86 -34.59 -32.55
CA LEU A 503 -4.38 -35.96 -32.42
C LEU A 503 -2.86 -36.00 -32.25
N GLU A 504 -2.13 -35.23 -33.05
CA GLU A 504 -0.66 -35.15 -32.97
C GLU A 504 -0.21 -34.58 -31.60
N CYS A 505 -0.87 -33.53 -31.12
CA CYS A 505 -0.59 -32.94 -29.81
C CYS A 505 -0.89 -33.90 -28.65
N LEU A 506 -2.00 -34.65 -28.73
CA LEU A 506 -2.35 -35.66 -27.71
C LEU A 506 -1.31 -36.78 -27.64
N ASP A 507 -0.82 -37.21 -28.80
CA ASP A 507 0.23 -38.25 -28.87
C ASP A 507 1.56 -37.71 -28.33
N LYS A 508 2.02 -36.53 -28.79
CA LYS A 508 3.31 -35.96 -28.41
C LYS A 508 3.35 -35.59 -26.92
N ALA A 509 2.32 -34.87 -26.44
CA ALA A 509 2.33 -34.32 -25.09
C ALA A 509 1.93 -35.37 -24.02
N CYS A 510 0.96 -36.23 -24.34
CA CYS A 510 0.33 -37.12 -23.37
C CYS A 510 0.61 -38.61 -23.66
N GLY A 511 1.18 -38.98 -24.83
CA GLY A 511 1.31 -40.36 -25.27
C GLY A 511 -0.04 -41.05 -25.47
N LEU A 512 -1.08 -40.31 -25.83
CA LEU A 512 -2.45 -40.82 -25.95
C LEU A 512 -2.92 -40.84 -27.40
N ILE A 513 -3.43 -41.96 -27.82
CA ILE A 513 -3.97 -42.15 -29.18
C ILE A 513 -5.47 -41.79 -29.18
N GLY A 514 -5.82 -40.67 -29.80
CA GLY A 514 -7.19 -40.27 -30.05
C GLY A 514 -7.79 -40.94 -31.28
N ARG A 515 -9.11 -40.95 -31.38
CA ARG A 515 -9.86 -41.47 -32.52
C ARG A 515 -10.89 -40.48 -33.04
N ILE A 516 -10.91 -40.29 -34.35
CA ILE A 516 -11.92 -39.46 -35.00
C ILE A 516 -13.20 -40.29 -35.21
N ARG A 517 -14.32 -39.82 -34.69
CA ARG A 517 -15.65 -40.33 -34.92
C ARG A 517 -16.34 -39.55 -36.04
N GLU A 518 -16.17 -39.95 -37.28
CA GLU A 518 -16.65 -39.21 -38.46
C GLU A 518 -18.15 -38.92 -38.43
N ASN A 519 -18.97 -39.88 -38.05
CA ASN A 519 -20.45 -39.69 -37.95
C ASN A 519 -20.85 -38.71 -36.87
N ARG A 520 -19.96 -38.34 -35.95
CA ARG A 520 -20.23 -37.36 -34.84
C ARG A 520 -19.36 -36.12 -34.86
N ALA A 521 -18.48 -36.03 -35.87
CA ALA A 521 -17.51 -34.93 -35.97
C ALA A 521 -16.77 -34.65 -34.66
N LYS A 522 -16.27 -35.71 -34.03
CA LYS A 522 -15.62 -35.65 -32.70
C LYS A 522 -14.30 -36.42 -32.71
N VAL A 523 -13.33 -35.87 -31.93
CA VAL A 523 -12.14 -36.59 -31.48
C VAL A 523 -12.42 -37.11 -30.07
N GLU A 524 -12.21 -38.41 -29.85
CA GLU A 524 -12.39 -39.06 -28.54
C GLU A 524 -11.09 -39.69 -28.06
N VAL A 525 -10.80 -39.48 -26.75
CA VAL A 525 -9.64 -40.05 -26.07
C VAL A 525 -10.09 -40.77 -24.80
N HIS A 526 -9.61 -42.01 -24.61
CA HIS A 526 -9.89 -42.81 -23.42
C HIS A 526 -8.75 -42.66 -22.40
N SER A 527 -8.94 -41.80 -21.37
CA SER A 527 -7.99 -41.65 -20.26
C SER A 527 -8.69 -41.11 -19.02
N LYS A 528 -8.76 -41.92 -17.97
CA LYS A 528 -9.32 -41.49 -16.67
C LYS A 528 -8.44 -40.44 -16.01
N ALA A 529 -7.11 -40.52 -16.15
CA ALA A 529 -6.20 -39.52 -15.62
C ALA A 529 -6.47 -38.15 -16.24
N LEU A 530 -6.60 -38.10 -17.58
CA LEU A 530 -6.87 -36.82 -18.26
C LEU A 530 -8.26 -36.26 -17.95
N ILE A 531 -9.28 -37.11 -17.78
CA ILE A 531 -10.63 -36.70 -17.36
C ILE A 531 -10.57 -36.05 -15.99
N HIS A 532 -9.95 -36.73 -15.00
CA HIS A 532 -9.84 -36.22 -13.65
C HIS A 532 -9.08 -34.90 -13.60
N TRP A 533 -7.96 -34.84 -14.34
CA TRP A 533 -7.14 -33.63 -14.42
C TRP A 533 -7.91 -32.46 -15.01
N PHE A 534 -8.58 -32.64 -16.17
CA PHE A 534 -9.41 -31.57 -16.77
C PHE A 534 -10.55 -31.15 -15.85
N GLN A 535 -11.20 -32.08 -15.17
CA GLN A 535 -12.28 -31.74 -14.24
C GLN A 535 -11.78 -30.88 -13.09
N LYS A 536 -10.61 -31.20 -12.54
CA LYS A 536 -10.01 -30.47 -11.44
C LYS A 536 -9.48 -29.10 -11.86
N GLU A 537 -8.65 -29.03 -12.88
CA GLU A 537 -7.92 -27.82 -13.25
C GLU A 537 -8.74 -26.89 -14.18
N CYS A 538 -9.47 -27.44 -15.14
CA CYS A 538 -10.21 -26.67 -16.16
C CYS A 538 -11.71 -26.59 -15.92
N GLY A 539 -12.27 -27.41 -15.04
CA GLY A 539 -13.71 -27.52 -14.83
C GLY A 539 -14.43 -28.37 -15.90
N ASN A 540 -15.68 -28.72 -15.62
CA ASN A 540 -16.56 -29.49 -16.54
C ASN A 540 -17.86 -28.74 -16.81
N GLY A 541 -18.34 -28.80 -18.06
CA GLY A 541 -19.53 -28.11 -18.53
C GLY A 541 -19.27 -26.63 -18.91
N SER A 542 -19.98 -26.13 -19.91
CA SER A 542 -19.73 -24.84 -20.55
C SER A 542 -19.78 -23.62 -19.61
N ALA A 543 -20.51 -23.73 -18.49
CA ALA A 543 -20.61 -22.64 -17.51
C ALA A 543 -19.47 -22.66 -16.46
N ASN A 544 -18.83 -23.82 -16.24
CA ASN A 544 -17.87 -24.01 -15.16
C ASN A 544 -16.40 -24.08 -15.65
N LYS A 545 -16.20 -23.99 -16.97
CA LYS A 545 -14.85 -23.97 -17.54
C LYS A 545 -14.07 -22.74 -17.08
N ARG A 546 -12.78 -22.93 -16.79
CA ARG A 546 -11.81 -21.90 -16.40
C ARG A 546 -10.42 -22.17 -16.94
N VAL A 547 -9.63 -21.17 -17.13
CA VAL A 547 -8.20 -21.31 -17.42
C VAL A 547 -7.51 -21.90 -16.17
N PRO A 548 -6.70 -22.97 -16.30
CA PRO A 548 -6.00 -23.55 -15.14
C PRO A 548 -5.01 -22.53 -14.55
N GLY A 549 -4.95 -22.46 -13.21
CA GLY A 549 -4.22 -21.39 -12.51
C GLY A 549 -2.71 -21.34 -12.81
N PHE A 550 -2.07 -22.47 -13.04
CA PHE A 550 -0.65 -22.54 -13.42
C PHE A 550 -0.36 -22.00 -14.84
N ALA A 551 -1.37 -21.97 -15.74
CA ALA A 551 -1.20 -21.56 -17.13
C ALA A 551 -0.63 -20.15 -17.30
N TYR A 552 -0.86 -19.27 -16.34
CA TYR A 552 -0.33 -17.91 -16.36
C TYR A 552 1.18 -17.87 -16.13
N PHE A 553 1.71 -18.81 -15.36
CA PHE A 553 3.14 -18.93 -15.03
C PHE A 553 3.87 -20.00 -15.86
N ALA A 554 3.17 -20.58 -16.83
CA ALA A 554 3.73 -21.54 -17.80
C ALA A 554 4.63 -20.82 -18.83
N PRO A 555 5.47 -21.58 -19.58
CA PRO A 555 6.23 -21.03 -20.70
C PRO A 555 5.35 -20.32 -21.73
N GLU A 556 5.90 -19.36 -22.44
CA GLU A 556 5.19 -18.57 -23.46
C GLU A 556 4.65 -19.46 -24.58
N GLU A 557 5.40 -20.50 -24.97
CA GLU A 557 4.96 -21.51 -25.95
C GLU A 557 3.67 -22.20 -25.53
N PHE A 558 3.55 -22.58 -24.26
CA PHE A 558 2.31 -23.17 -23.73
C PHE A 558 1.14 -22.19 -23.80
N LYS A 559 1.34 -20.94 -23.41
CA LYS A 559 0.30 -19.88 -23.49
C LYS A 559 -0.17 -19.65 -24.92
N CYS A 560 0.77 -19.59 -25.88
CA CYS A 560 0.46 -19.51 -27.30
C CYS A 560 -0.34 -20.71 -27.80
N GLY A 561 0.09 -21.94 -27.43
CA GLY A 561 -0.63 -23.17 -27.75
C GLY A 561 -2.05 -23.17 -27.20
N LEU A 562 -2.23 -22.79 -25.92
CA LEU A 562 -3.55 -22.73 -25.27
C LEU A 562 -4.47 -21.73 -25.99
N LEU A 563 -4.00 -20.52 -26.24
CA LEU A 563 -4.78 -19.51 -26.94
C LEU A 563 -5.08 -19.94 -28.39
N CYS A 564 -4.11 -20.51 -29.11
CA CYS A 564 -4.31 -21.04 -30.46
C CYS A 564 -5.38 -22.13 -30.49
N GLY A 565 -5.33 -23.10 -29.57
CA GLY A 565 -6.31 -24.18 -29.45
C GLY A 565 -7.71 -23.65 -29.13
N TYR A 566 -7.79 -22.72 -28.18
CA TYR A 566 -9.05 -22.11 -27.78
C TYR A 566 -9.70 -21.30 -28.92
N PHE A 567 -8.94 -20.40 -29.57
CA PHE A 567 -9.45 -19.58 -30.67
C PHE A 567 -9.73 -20.39 -31.95
N SER A 568 -9.00 -21.48 -32.16
CA SER A 568 -9.29 -22.40 -33.29
C SER A 568 -10.62 -23.13 -33.08
N GLY A 569 -11.02 -23.42 -31.84
CA GLY A 569 -12.35 -23.95 -31.50
C GLY A 569 -13.41 -22.85 -31.47
N ASP A 570 -13.57 -22.18 -30.33
CA ASP A 570 -14.63 -21.21 -30.05
C ASP A 570 -14.41 -19.80 -30.61
N GLY A 571 -13.22 -19.50 -31.15
CA GLY A 571 -12.91 -18.20 -31.72
C GLY A 571 -13.68 -17.91 -33.03
N GLU A 572 -14.02 -16.66 -33.23
CA GLU A 572 -14.57 -16.13 -34.48
C GLU A 572 -13.49 -15.29 -35.18
N ALA A 573 -13.32 -15.50 -36.50
CA ALA A 573 -12.54 -14.62 -37.34
C ALA A 573 -13.40 -14.28 -38.57
N SER A 574 -13.72 -13.01 -38.78
CA SER A 574 -14.57 -12.56 -39.87
C SER A 574 -14.14 -11.20 -40.38
N ILE A 575 -14.33 -10.97 -41.69
CA ILE A 575 -14.21 -9.67 -42.35
C ILE A 575 -15.60 -9.38 -42.94
N ARG A 576 -16.14 -8.19 -42.72
CA ARG A 576 -17.43 -7.79 -43.25
C ARG A 576 -17.38 -7.77 -44.77
N SER A 577 -18.52 -8.06 -45.44
CA SER A 577 -18.60 -8.15 -46.90
C SER A 577 -18.26 -6.83 -47.64
N ASP A 578 -18.39 -5.70 -46.97
CA ASP A 578 -18.06 -4.36 -47.45
C ASP A 578 -16.57 -3.95 -47.09
N ASP A 579 -15.78 -4.90 -46.60
CA ASP A 579 -14.42 -4.67 -46.11
C ASP A 579 -14.30 -3.52 -45.11
N SER A 580 -15.39 -3.19 -44.44
CA SER A 580 -15.42 -2.06 -43.50
C SER A 580 -14.88 -2.40 -42.11
N ARG A 581 -14.97 -3.68 -41.67
CA ARG A 581 -14.68 -4.10 -40.29
C ARG A 581 -14.13 -5.53 -40.24
N VAL A 582 -13.04 -5.69 -39.47
CA VAL A 582 -12.48 -6.98 -39.08
C VAL A 582 -12.97 -7.30 -37.68
N CYS A 583 -13.34 -8.56 -37.41
CA CYS A 583 -13.80 -9.00 -36.12
C CYS A 583 -13.11 -10.32 -35.73
N PHE A 584 -12.31 -10.30 -34.66
CA PHE A 584 -11.82 -11.48 -33.97
C PHE A 584 -12.44 -11.51 -32.60
N ALA A 585 -13.11 -12.59 -32.24
CA ALA A 585 -13.87 -12.66 -31.01
C ALA A 585 -13.98 -14.09 -30.50
N TYR A 586 -14.33 -14.25 -29.23
CA TYR A 586 -14.77 -15.53 -28.66
C TYR A 586 -16.02 -15.33 -27.80
N THR A 587 -16.76 -16.41 -27.60
CA THR A 587 -18.00 -16.37 -26.83
C THR A 587 -18.09 -17.62 -25.96
N THR A 588 -18.32 -17.44 -24.66
CA THR A 588 -18.44 -18.55 -23.70
C THR A 588 -19.61 -18.32 -22.76
N LYS A 589 -20.05 -19.39 -22.04
CA LYS A 589 -21.02 -19.29 -20.94
C LYS A 589 -20.39 -18.98 -19.59
N SER A 590 -19.08 -19.16 -19.44
CA SER A 590 -18.36 -18.91 -18.21
C SER A 590 -17.78 -17.49 -18.21
N ARG A 591 -18.20 -16.63 -17.24
CA ARG A 591 -17.60 -15.31 -17.01
C ARG A 591 -16.14 -15.46 -16.63
N ILE A 592 -15.82 -16.42 -15.75
CA ILE A 592 -14.46 -16.71 -15.29
C ILE A 592 -13.56 -17.12 -16.47
N LEU A 593 -14.05 -17.95 -17.40
CA LEU A 593 -13.27 -18.33 -18.60
C LEU A 593 -13.05 -17.12 -19.52
N ARG A 594 -14.06 -16.27 -19.74
CA ARG A 594 -13.93 -15.06 -20.54
C ARG A 594 -12.81 -14.16 -19.99
N ASP A 595 -12.86 -13.89 -18.69
CA ASP A 595 -11.93 -13.00 -18.02
C ASP A 595 -10.53 -13.62 -17.93
N GLY A 596 -10.45 -14.94 -17.67
CA GLY A 596 -9.19 -15.66 -17.64
C GLY A 596 -8.47 -15.69 -18.99
N ILE A 597 -9.18 -15.88 -20.09
CA ILE A 597 -8.61 -15.76 -21.46
C ILE A 597 -8.19 -14.30 -21.71
N GLY A 598 -9.00 -13.31 -21.27
CA GLY A 598 -8.66 -11.90 -21.37
C GLY A 598 -7.37 -11.54 -20.63
N LEU A 599 -7.15 -12.14 -19.44
CA LEU A 599 -5.94 -11.97 -18.66
C LEU A 599 -4.72 -12.64 -19.31
N LEU A 600 -4.86 -13.81 -19.95
CA LEU A 600 -3.80 -14.39 -20.78
C LEU A 600 -3.46 -13.52 -21.99
N LEU A 601 -4.47 -12.92 -22.64
CA LEU A 601 -4.26 -12.00 -23.76
C LEU A 601 -3.48 -10.75 -23.32
N SER A 602 -3.68 -10.26 -22.08
CA SER A 602 -2.93 -9.12 -21.55
C SER A 602 -1.42 -9.40 -21.38
N HIS A 603 -1.01 -10.67 -21.25
CA HIS A 603 0.41 -11.03 -21.29
C HIS A 603 1.06 -10.66 -22.63
N PHE A 604 0.30 -10.77 -23.72
CA PHE A 604 0.73 -10.41 -25.08
C PHE A 604 0.34 -8.97 -25.45
N ALA A 605 -0.06 -8.17 -24.49
CA ALA A 605 -0.57 -6.81 -24.71
C ALA A 605 -1.73 -6.75 -25.73
N LEU A 606 -2.65 -7.72 -25.68
CA LEU A 606 -3.80 -7.84 -26.58
C LEU A 606 -5.07 -7.40 -25.85
N ALA A 607 -5.64 -6.28 -26.26
CA ALA A 607 -6.84 -5.73 -25.67
C ALA A 607 -8.13 -6.24 -26.32
N SER A 608 -9.22 -6.30 -25.54
CA SER A 608 -10.52 -6.74 -26.00
C SER A 608 -11.67 -5.92 -25.44
N PHE A 609 -12.75 -5.78 -26.23
CA PHE A 609 -14.06 -5.29 -25.82
C PHE A 609 -14.88 -6.45 -25.24
N LEU A 610 -15.54 -6.21 -24.12
CA LEU A 610 -16.39 -7.18 -23.45
C LEU A 610 -17.86 -6.87 -23.74
N ALA A 611 -18.68 -7.92 -23.88
CA ALA A 611 -20.12 -7.79 -24.06
C ALA A 611 -20.86 -8.98 -23.46
N GLU A 612 -22.04 -8.73 -22.93
CA GLU A 612 -22.98 -9.76 -22.53
C GLU A 612 -24.11 -9.86 -23.56
N ARG A 613 -24.48 -11.08 -23.86
CA ARG A 613 -25.60 -11.38 -24.79
C ARG A 613 -26.57 -12.34 -24.16
N ARG A 614 -27.83 -12.02 -24.19
CA ARG A 614 -28.90 -12.93 -23.80
C ARG A 614 -29.24 -13.85 -24.96
N GLY A 615 -29.37 -15.13 -24.69
CA GLY A 615 -29.76 -16.13 -25.67
C GLY A 615 -31.17 -15.89 -26.19
N SER A 616 -31.41 -16.27 -27.45
CA SER A 616 -32.74 -16.19 -28.11
C SER A 616 -33.26 -17.58 -28.47
N GLY A 617 -34.56 -17.71 -28.76
CA GLY A 617 -35.19 -18.95 -29.12
C GLY A 617 -35.10 -20.02 -28.04
N LYS A 618 -34.63 -21.22 -28.39
CA LYS A 618 -34.46 -22.36 -27.44
C LYS A 618 -33.40 -22.12 -26.36
N TYR A 619 -32.63 -21.09 -26.49
CA TYR A 619 -31.59 -20.70 -25.53
C TYR A 619 -32.00 -19.49 -24.67
N LYS A 620 -33.24 -19.08 -24.71
CA LYS A 620 -33.82 -17.97 -23.91
C LYS A 620 -33.58 -18.27 -22.42
N GLY A 621 -32.98 -17.31 -21.72
CA GLY A 621 -32.59 -17.45 -20.29
C GLY A 621 -31.11 -17.74 -20.06
N ASN A 622 -30.32 -18.11 -21.10
CA ASN A 622 -28.89 -18.25 -20.97
C ASN A 622 -28.20 -16.91 -21.22
N THR A 623 -27.21 -16.60 -20.42
CA THR A 623 -26.29 -15.48 -20.66
C THR A 623 -25.00 -16.00 -21.29
N TYR A 624 -24.50 -15.28 -22.29
CA TYR A 624 -23.26 -15.57 -22.99
C TYR A 624 -22.33 -14.35 -22.86
N TYR A 625 -21.10 -14.64 -22.56
CA TYR A 625 -20.03 -13.65 -22.40
C TYR A 625 -19.15 -13.64 -23.65
N ARG A 626 -19.05 -12.49 -24.30
CA ARG A 626 -18.28 -12.30 -25.53
C ARG A 626 -17.13 -11.35 -25.27
N ALA A 627 -15.97 -11.67 -25.82
CA ALA A 627 -14.87 -10.74 -25.95
C ALA A 627 -14.48 -10.58 -27.42
N THR A 628 -14.23 -9.34 -27.84
CA THR A 628 -13.83 -9.01 -29.21
C THR A 628 -12.51 -8.29 -29.18
N LEU A 629 -11.48 -8.79 -29.89
CA LEU A 629 -10.18 -8.16 -29.95
C LEU A 629 -10.26 -6.78 -30.60
N GLU A 630 -9.53 -5.82 -30.05
CA GLU A 630 -9.35 -4.51 -30.66
C GLU A 630 -8.55 -4.64 -31.97
N SER A 631 -8.74 -3.70 -32.88
CA SER A 631 -8.09 -3.74 -34.20
C SER A 631 -6.56 -3.74 -34.10
N CYS A 632 -5.98 -2.97 -33.16
CA CYS A 632 -4.53 -2.96 -32.90
C CYS A 632 -3.99 -4.32 -32.46
N SER A 633 -4.81 -5.10 -31.76
CA SER A 633 -4.44 -6.42 -31.22
C SER A 633 -4.46 -7.55 -32.28
N ILE A 634 -5.11 -7.32 -33.45
CA ILE A 634 -5.30 -8.38 -34.44
C ILE A 634 -3.99 -8.80 -35.11
N VAL A 635 -3.14 -7.85 -35.50
CA VAL A 635 -1.88 -8.16 -36.18
C VAL A 635 -0.90 -8.89 -35.25
N PRO A 636 -0.66 -8.44 -34.00
CA PRO A 636 0.13 -9.21 -33.03
C PRO A 636 -0.46 -10.60 -32.75
N PHE A 637 -1.78 -10.70 -32.57
CA PHE A 637 -2.45 -11.99 -32.38
C PHE A 637 -2.17 -12.98 -33.50
N VAL A 638 -2.25 -12.54 -34.76
CA VAL A 638 -2.02 -13.41 -35.93
C VAL A 638 -0.56 -13.83 -36.01
N ASN A 639 0.37 -12.97 -35.60
CA ASN A 639 1.80 -13.28 -35.64
C ASN A 639 2.24 -14.28 -34.56
N GLU A 640 1.75 -14.13 -33.35
CA GLU A 640 2.21 -14.85 -32.15
C GLU A 640 1.36 -16.07 -31.82
N ILE A 641 0.06 -16.00 -32.02
CA ILE A 641 -0.92 -17.02 -31.62
C ILE A 641 -1.52 -17.70 -32.85
N GLY A 642 -2.23 -16.95 -33.69
CA GLY A 642 -2.85 -17.45 -34.92
C GLY A 642 -4.01 -18.43 -34.72
N PHE A 643 -4.33 -19.18 -35.78
CA PHE A 643 -5.37 -20.22 -35.84
C PHE A 643 -4.86 -21.43 -36.61
N VAL A 644 -5.14 -22.63 -36.11
CA VAL A 644 -4.96 -23.88 -36.84
C VAL A 644 -6.14 -24.18 -37.75
N HIS A 645 -7.37 -23.82 -37.35
CA HIS A 645 -8.56 -24.00 -38.17
C HIS A 645 -8.44 -23.31 -39.53
N ARG A 646 -8.45 -24.10 -40.63
CA ARG A 646 -8.13 -23.67 -42.00
C ARG A 646 -8.81 -22.38 -42.45
N ARG A 647 -10.15 -22.31 -42.31
CA ARG A 647 -10.94 -21.14 -42.70
C ARG A 647 -10.57 -19.90 -41.88
N LYS A 648 -10.42 -20.08 -40.55
CA LYS A 648 -10.08 -18.96 -39.67
C LYS A 648 -8.67 -18.44 -39.97
N HIS A 649 -7.71 -19.32 -40.25
CA HIS A 649 -6.37 -18.95 -40.65
C HIS A 649 -6.34 -18.11 -41.92
N GLN A 650 -7.07 -18.53 -42.95
CA GLN A 650 -7.15 -17.77 -44.20
C GLN A 650 -7.75 -16.37 -44.02
N VAL A 651 -8.81 -16.26 -43.19
CA VAL A 651 -9.41 -14.98 -42.85
C VAL A 651 -8.43 -14.13 -42.06
N ALA A 652 -7.66 -14.70 -41.14
CA ALA A 652 -6.67 -14.01 -40.32
C ALA A 652 -5.56 -13.39 -41.16
N GLN A 653 -5.04 -14.11 -42.17
CA GLN A 653 -4.01 -13.57 -43.09
C GLN A 653 -4.56 -12.42 -43.92
N LYS A 654 -5.77 -12.53 -44.46
CA LYS A 654 -6.45 -11.43 -45.16
C LYS A 654 -6.68 -10.21 -44.23
N ALA A 655 -7.10 -10.45 -43.01
CA ALA A 655 -7.30 -9.40 -41.99
C ALA A 655 -6.01 -8.65 -41.64
N LYS A 656 -4.89 -9.38 -41.50
CA LYS A 656 -3.57 -8.82 -41.26
C LYS A 656 -3.15 -7.89 -42.39
N ALA A 657 -3.25 -8.32 -43.66
CA ALA A 657 -2.94 -7.51 -44.80
C ALA A 657 -3.82 -6.25 -44.90
N PHE A 658 -5.10 -6.41 -44.59
CA PHE A 658 -6.08 -5.32 -44.61
C PHE A 658 -5.79 -4.23 -43.56
N ILE A 659 -5.48 -4.63 -42.33
CA ILE A 659 -5.18 -3.68 -41.24
C ILE A 659 -3.87 -2.97 -41.46
N GLN A 660 -2.84 -3.65 -41.98
CA GLN A 660 -1.54 -3.04 -42.29
C GLN A 660 -1.61 -1.94 -43.37
N GLN A 661 -2.60 -2.03 -44.26
CA GLN A 661 -2.83 -1.01 -45.31
C GLN A 661 -3.64 0.21 -44.84
N ARG A 662 -4.40 0.10 -43.75
CA ARG A 662 -5.26 1.16 -43.22
C ARG A 662 -4.76 1.66 -41.87
N ARG A 663 -4.25 2.91 -41.84
CA ARG A 663 -4.02 3.63 -40.59
C ARG A 663 -5.39 3.98 -39.95
N ARG A 664 -5.90 3.19 -39.02
CA ARG A 664 -7.06 3.54 -38.18
C ARG A 664 -6.60 3.86 -36.76
N PHE A 665 -7.17 4.91 -36.16
CA PHE A 665 -6.99 5.29 -34.78
C PHE A 665 -7.86 4.36 -33.93
N ASP A 666 -7.24 3.62 -33.01
CA ASP A 666 -7.92 2.71 -32.11
C ASP A 666 -8.42 3.45 -30.85
N HIS A 667 -9.51 2.95 -30.27
CA HIS A 667 -10.16 3.61 -29.15
C HIS A 667 -9.43 3.42 -27.82
N MET A 668 -8.65 2.35 -27.68
CA MET A 668 -7.90 2.02 -26.47
C MET A 668 -6.52 2.68 -26.43
N GLU A 669 -6.04 3.22 -27.54
CA GLU A 669 -4.76 3.95 -27.62
C GLU A 669 -4.89 5.43 -27.20
N ARG A 670 -5.89 5.80 -26.39
CA ARG A 670 -6.12 7.20 -26.02
C ARG A 670 -5.75 7.44 -24.56
N ILE A 671 -4.98 8.49 -24.34
CA ILE A 671 -4.57 8.97 -23.02
C ILE A 671 -5.41 10.20 -22.69
N PRO A 672 -6.07 10.25 -21.51
CA PRO A 672 -6.78 11.45 -21.05
C PRO A 672 -5.79 12.59 -20.86
N LEU A 673 -6.11 13.76 -21.43
CA LEU A 673 -5.36 14.99 -21.25
C LEU A 673 -6.33 16.14 -21.12
N SER A 674 -6.09 17.03 -20.14
CA SER A 674 -6.85 18.28 -20.03
C SER A 674 -6.43 19.29 -21.07
N VAL A 675 -7.35 20.19 -21.44
CA VAL A 675 -7.03 21.32 -22.34
C VAL A 675 -6.05 22.28 -21.65
N GLU A 676 -6.17 22.39 -20.31
CA GLU A 676 -5.28 23.19 -19.46
C GLU A 676 -3.86 22.66 -19.47
N GLY A 677 -3.65 21.37 -19.24
CA GLY A 677 -2.32 20.73 -19.27
C GLY A 677 -1.63 20.86 -20.63
N VAL A 678 -2.40 20.79 -21.73
CA VAL A 678 -1.86 21.01 -23.08
C VAL A 678 -1.52 22.47 -23.33
N ASN A 679 -2.31 23.41 -22.80
CA ASN A 679 -2.02 24.84 -22.90
C ASN A 679 -0.77 25.21 -22.08
N GLU A 680 -0.57 24.58 -20.95
CA GLU A 680 0.61 24.75 -20.11
C GLU A 680 1.87 24.23 -20.80
N LEU A 681 1.81 23.03 -21.37
CA LEU A 681 2.86 22.50 -22.27
C LEU A 681 3.19 23.45 -23.41
N GLY A 682 2.16 24.02 -24.03
CA GLY A 682 2.31 24.99 -25.12
C GLY A 682 2.99 26.28 -24.65
N ARG A 683 2.70 26.79 -23.46
CA ARG A 683 3.29 27.99 -22.88
C ARG A 683 4.74 27.77 -22.45
N GLU A 684 5.02 26.70 -21.75
CA GLU A 684 6.35 26.34 -21.26
C GLU A 684 7.35 26.11 -22.41
N ASN A 685 6.88 25.42 -23.46
CA ASN A 685 7.73 25.11 -24.61
C ASN A 685 7.66 26.14 -25.75
N LYS A 686 7.01 27.30 -25.55
CA LYS A 686 6.81 28.36 -26.57
C LYS A 686 6.23 27.85 -27.89
N LEU A 687 5.41 26.80 -27.84
CA LEU A 687 4.72 26.24 -29.00
C LEU A 687 3.57 27.18 -29.38
N GLY A 688 3.75 27.94 -30.43
CA GLY A 688 2.71 28.82 -30.94
C GLY A 688 1.65 28.04 -31.74
N VAL A 689 0.41 28.58 -31.76
CA VAL A 689 -0.69 28.05 -32.59
C VAL A 689 -0.32 27.99 -34.09
N ARG A 690 0.79 28.61 -34.49
CA ARG A 690 1.32 28.65 -35.84
C ARG A 690 2.18 27.47 -36.25
N ASP A 691 2.68 26.68 -35.26
CA ASP A 691 3.48 25.51 -35.54
C ASP A 691 2.58 24.33 -35.98
N SER A 692 3.08 23.54 -36.94
CA SER A 692 2.32 22.39 -37.47
C SER A 692 1.96 21.39 -36.39
N LEU A 693 2.83 21.21 -35.39
CA LEU A 693 2.66 20.33 -34.25
C LEU A 693 1.59 20.85 -33.28
N GLY A 694 1.58 22.15 -32.95
CA GLY A 694 0.57 22.78 -32.10
C GLY A 694 -0.80 22.76 -32.74
N ARG A 695 -0.91 22.90 -34.08
CA ARG A 695 -2.18 22.78 -34.81
C ARG A 695 -2.73 21.35 -34.81
N GLU A 696 -1.88 20.36 -35.03
CA GLU A 696 -2.26 18.94 -34.99
C GLU A 696 -2.72 18.54 -33.60
N LEU A 697 -2.02 18.96 -32.52
CA LEU A 697 -2.36 18.75 -31.13
C LEU A 697 -3.71 19.38 -30.78
N LEU A 698 -3.91 20.66 -31.07
CA LEU A 698 -5.17 21.36 -30.81
C LEU A 698 -6.33 20.84 -31.66
N SER A 699 -6.09 20.38 -32.89
CA SER A 699 -7.10 19.75 -33.71
C SER A 699 -7.55 18.41 -33.19
N ASN A 700 -6.62 17.59 -32.64
CA ASN A 700 -6.92 16.30 -32.03
C ASN A 700 -7.67 16.46 -30.71
N LEU A 701 -7.42 17.53 -29.96
CA LEU A 701 -8.11 17.83 -28.70
C LEU A 701 -9.46 18.52 -28.88
N ARG A 702 -9.64 19.33 -29.92
CA ARG A 702 -10.88 20.09 -30.21
C ARG A 702 -11.92 19.34 -31.03
N GLY A 703 -11.61 18.18 -31.57
CA GLY A 703 -12.56 17.35 -32.32
C GLY A 703 -13.77 16.95 -31.47
N LYS A 704 -15.00 17.18 -31.94
CA LYS A 704 -16.26 16.93 -31.19
C LYS A 704 -16.42 15.52 -30.61
N ALA A 705 -15.71 14.52 -31.12
CA ALA A 705 -15.77 13.12 -30.65
C ALA A 705 -14.68 12.76 -29.63
N HIS A 706 -13.72 13.64 -29.33
CA HIS A 706 -12.48 13.28 -28.63
C HIS A 706 -12.06 14.31 -27.57
N TYR A 707 -13.00 15.02 -27.00
CA TYR A 707 -12.71 15.99 -25.94
C TYR A 707 -12.02 15.31 -24.75
N GLY A 708 -10.83 15.82 -24.35
CA GLY A 708 -10.09 15.37 -23.18
C GLY A 708 -9.21 14.13 -23.38
N SER A 709 -8.82 13.76 -24.60
CA SER A 709 -7.86 12.66 -24.80
C SER A 709 -7.05 12.79 -26.10
N ILE A 710 -5.82 12.29 -26.06
CA ILE A 710 -4.90 12.22 -27.20
C ILE A 710 -4.56 10.77 -27.55
N GLY A 711 -4.33 10.46 -28.82
CA GLY A 711 -3.83 9.13 -29.22
C GLY A 711 -2.37 8.94 -28.80
N GLN A 712 -2.00 7.74 -28.35
CA GLN A 712 -0.63 7.42 -27.92
C GLN A 712 0.41 7.72 -28.99
N HIS A 713 0.13 7.40 -30.26
CA HIS A 713 1.04 7.69 -31.37
C HIS A 713 1.31 9.20 -31.59
N ALA A 714 0.24 10.02 -31.46
CA ALA A 714 0.37 11.48 -31.55
C ALA A 714 1.12 12.04 -30.33
N LEU A 715 0.86 11.51 -29.13
CA LEU A 715 1.58 11.90 -27.93
C LEU A 715 3.07 11.52 -28.01
N ARG A 716 3.41 10.32 -28.49
CA ARG A 716 4.80 9.89 -28.67
C ARG A 716 5.55 10.82 -29.62
N LYS A 717 4.99 11.11 -30.80
CA LYS A 717 5.58 12.07 -31.73
C LYS A 717 5.77 13.45 -31.11
N LEU A 718 4.84 13.90 -30.31
CA LEU A 718 4.93 15.16 -29.59
C LEU A 718 6.10 15.16 -28.62
N LEU A 719 6.19 14.12 -27.75
CA LEU A 719 7.24 13.99 -26.76
C LEU A 719 8.64 13.89 -27.43
N ASP A 720 8.79 13.09 -28.49
CA ASP A 720 10.03 12.95 -29.24
C ASP A 720 10.50 14.31 -29.85
N SER A 721 9.54 15.16 -30.22
CA SER A 721 9.84 16.48 -30.78
C SER A 721 10.16 17.55 -29.73
N LEU A 722 9.70 17.36 -28.46
CA LEU A 722 9.92 18.29 -27.37
C LEU A 722 11.19 18.01 -26.57
N GLU A 723 11.70 16.78 -26.59
CA GLU A 723 12.92 16.38 -25.85
C GLU A 723 14.18 17.15 -26.24
N VAL A 724 14.23 17.65 -27.44
CA VAL A 724 15.38 18.39 -27.94
C VAL A 724 15.56 19.73 -27.23
N LYS A 725 14.55 20.20 -26.44
CA LYS A 725 14.55 21.59 -25.97
C LYS A 725 14.45 21.80 -24.46
N HIS A 726 13.65 21.05 -23.71
CA HIS A 726 13.49 21.23 -22.26
C HIS A 726 12.89 19.98 -21.61
N SER A 727 13.44 19.52 -20.46
CA SER A 727 12.86 18.47 -19.63
C SER A 727 12.05 19.11 -18.50
N THR A 728 10.72 19.00 -18.51
CA THR A 728 9.83 19.40 -17.42
C THR A 728 9.26 18.15 -16.74
N GLU A 729 8.84 18.28 -15.48
CA GLU A 729 8.24 17.20 -14.68
C GLU A 729 7.00 16.61 -15.36
N TYR A 730 6.17 17.47 -15.92
CA TYR A 730 4.97 17.08 -16.67
C TYR A 730 5.27 16.23 -17.91
N LEU A 731 6.35 16.53 -18.66
CA LEU A 731 6.81 15.68 -19.78
C LEU A 731 7.24 14.29 -19.29
N GLY A 732 7.87 14.22 -18.12
CA GLY A 732 8.23 12.97 -17.48
C GLY A 732 6.98 12.12 -17.12
N GLN A 733 5.93 12.76 -16.62
CA GLN A 733 4.65 12.10 -16.31
C GLN A 733 3.97 11.54 -17.58
N LEU A 734 3.92 12.33 -18.65
CA LEU A 734 3.33 11.89 -19.93
C LEU A 734 4.06 10.70 -20.55
N ARG A 735 5.39 10.58 -20.34
CA ARG A 735 6.15 9.41 -20.77
C ARG A 735 5.79 8.17 -19.97
N LYS A 736 5.72 8.28 -18.65
CA LYS A 736 5.27 7.18 -17.80
C LYS A 736 3.88 6.68 -18.24
N LEU A 737 2.97 7.58 -18.62
CA LEU A 737 1.65 7.21 -19.16
C LEU A 737 1.71 6.48 -20.51
N LEU A 738 2.70 6.78 -21.37
CA LEU A 738 2.88 6.04 -22.63
C LEU A 738 3.44 4.63 -22.42
N GLU A 739 4.19 4.42 -21.35
CA GLU A 739 4.80 3.14 -21.00
C GLU A 739 3.96 2.36 -19.98
N ALA A 740 2.84 2.94 -19.54
CA ALA A 740 1.95 2.37 -18.56
C ALA A 740 1.45 0.97 -18.93
N GLY A 741 1.33 0.09 -17.95
CA GLY A 741 0.72 -1.24 -18.10
C GLY A 741 -0.81 -1.20 -18.21
N VAL A 742 -1.42 -0.01 -18.31
CA VAL A 742 -2.86 0.21 -18.36
C VAL A 742 -3.28 1.02 -19.57
N PHE A 743 -4.50 0.83 -20.04
CA PHE A 743 -5.17 1.77 -20.93
C PHE A 743 -6.32 2.48 -20.20
N TRP A 744 -6.69 3.65 -20.71
CA TRP A 744 -7.69 4.51 -20.09
C TRP A 744 -9.05 4.32 -20.77
N ASP A 745 -10.01 3.73 -20.03
CA ASP A 745 -11.31 3.38 -20.56
C ASP A 745 -12.40 4.34 -20.08
N LYS A 746 -13.15 4.87 -21.03
CA LYS A 746 -14.12 5.93 -20.78
C LYS A 746 -15.44 5.38 -20.21
N ILE A 747 -15.95 5.93 -19.10
CA ILE A 747 -17.25 5.60 -18.53
C ILE A 747 -18.35 6.02 -19.51
N VAL A 748 -19.29 5.10 -19.79
CA VAL A 748 -20.44 5.32 -20.68
C VAL A 748 -21.78 5.24 -19.99
N SER A 749 -21.89 4.51 -18.87
CA SER A 749 -23.09 4.54 -17.99
C SER A 749 -22.67 4.35 -16.53
N ILE A 750 -23.46 4.96 -15.65
CA ILE A 750 -23.43 4.78 -14.20
C ILE A 750 -24.87 4.59 -13.80
N GLU A 751 -25.22 3.42 -13.27
CA GLU A 751 -26.58 3.02 -12.91
C GLU A 751 -26.63 2.70 -11.42
N PRO A 752 -27.50 3.36 -10.64
CA PRO A 752 -27.71 2.99 -9.24
C PRO A 752 -28.41 1.64 -9.14
N LEU A 753 -28.05 0.85 -8.11
CA LEU A 753 -28.65 -0.43 -7.81
C LEU A 753 -29.12 -0.45 -6.36
N GLU A 754 -30.35 -0.90 -6.14
CA GLU A 754 -30.83 -1.23 -4.80
C GLU A 754 -30.33 -2.62 -4.41
N SER A 755 -29.58 -2.72 -3.32
CA SER A 755 -29.13 -4.02 -2.81
C SER A 755 -28.87 -3.92 -1.31
N GLY A 756 -29.47 -4.84 -0.54
CA GLY A 756 -29.18 -5.09 0.87
C GLY A 756 -28.09 -6.14 1.09
N GLU A 757 -27.37 -6.55 0.04
CA GLU A 757 -26.35 -7.60 0.11
C GLU A 757 -25.06 -7.07 0.75
N ALA A 758 -24.27 -7.97 1.37
CA ALA A 758 -22.98 -7.63 1.94
C ALA A 758 -21.99 -7.21 0.85
N VAL A 759 -21.14 -6.22 1.17
CA VAL A 759 -20.07 -5.70 0.31
C VAL A 759 -18.72 -5.98 0.94
N TYR A 760 -17.69 -5.99 0.11
CA TYR A 760 -16.36 -6.46 0.49
C TYR A 760 -15.28 -5.48 0.01
N ASP A 761 -14.17 -5.45 0.74
CA ASP A 761 -13.00 -4.65 0.38
C ASP A 761 -11.71 -5.45 0.55
N LEU A 762 -10.68 -5.10 -0.24
CA LEU A 762 -9.34 -5.65 -0.16
C LEU A 762 -8.35 -4.56 0.25
N SER A 763 -7.62 -4.81 1.31
CA SER A 763 -6.45 -3.99 1.66
C SER A 763 -5.23 -4.54 0.94
N VAL A 764 -4.59 -3.70 0.13
CA VAL A 764 -3.42 -4.06 -0.68
C VAL A 764 -2.23 -3.21 -0.23
N GLU A 765 -1.09 -3.86 -0.03
CA GLU A 765 0.14 -3.20 0.42
C GLU A 765 0.65 -2.17 -0.59
N ASP A 766 1.18 -1.06 -0.09
CA ASP A 766 1.85 0.04 -0.81
C ASP A 766 0.97 0.84 -1.78
N HIS A 767 0.02 0.24 -2.47
CA HIS A 767 -0.66 0.89 -3.61
C HIS A 767 -2.13 1.23 -3.36
N GLU A 768 -2.75 0.69 -2.30
CA GLU A 768 -4.17 0.93 -1.93
C GLU A 768 -5.17 0.74 -3.11
N ASN A 769 -4.84 -0.10 -4.09
CA ASN A 769 -5.72 -0.42 -5.20
C ASN A 769 -5.54 -1.88 -5.63
N PHE A 770 -6.58 -2.44 -6.24
CA PHE A 770 -6.59 -3.83 -6.68
C PHE A 770 -7.34 -4.02 -8.01
N CYS A 771 -7.03 -5.13 -8.68
CA CYS A 771 -7.55 -5.46 -9.99
C CYS A 771 -8.73 -6.43 -9.92
N LEU A 772 -9.83 -6.11 -10.58
CA LEU A 772 -10.93 -7.03 -10.85
C LEU A 772 -10.58 -7.95 -12.03
N SER A 773 -11.26 -9.10 -12.15
CA SER A 773 -11.00 -10.09 -13.21
C SER A 773 -11.14 -9.53 -14.63
N ASN A 774 -11.98 -8.52 -14.81
CA ASN A 774 -12.17 -7.83 -16.08
C ASN A 774 -11.11 -6.76 -16.38
N GLY A 775 -10.13 -6.56 -15.47
CA GLY A 775 -9.00 -5.65 -15.61
C GLY A 775 -9.22 -4.25 -15.05
N LEU A 776 -10.40 -3.88 -14.53
CA LEU A 776 -10.62 -2.60 -13.85
C LEU A 776 -9.88 -2.54 -12.51
N LEU A 777 -9.34 -1.36 -12.18
CA LEU A 777 -8.63 -1.05 -10.94
C LEU A 777 -9.47 -0.16 -10.03
N VAL A 778 -9.52 -0.46 -8.72
CA VAL A 778 -10.34 0.19 -7.68
C VAL A 778 -9.53 0.51 -6.42
N HIS A 779 -9.91 1.53 -5.58
CA HIS A 779 -9.05 2.17 -4.56
C HIS A 779 -9.68 2.41 -3.17
N ASN A 780 -8.88 2.68 -2.07
CA ASN A 780 -9.31 2.80 -0.64
C ASN A 780 -8.78 4.04 0.16
N SER A 781 -9.51 4.60 1.17
CA SER A 781 -9.35 5.56 2.36
C SER A 781 -8.77 7.00 2.43
N LEU A 782 -9.32 7.96 3.34
CA LEU A 782 -9.13 9.44 3.29
C LEU A 782 -8.78 10.31 4.55
N VAL A 783 -9.28 10.08 5.79
CA VAL A 783 -9.33 11.15 6.85
C VAL A 783 -7.99 11.52 7.50
N ALA A 784 -7.14 10.54 7.87
CA ALA A 784 -5.86 10.84 8.54
C ALA A 784 -4.89 11.65 7.67
N LYS A 785 -5.03 11.57 6.36
CA LYS A 785 -4.21 12.27 5.37
C LYS A 785 -4.43 13.79 5.40
N ALA A 786 -5.67 14.24 5.60
CA ALA A 786 -6.00 15.66 5.65
C ALA A 786 -5.33 16.38 6.84
N VAL A 787 -5.21 15.71 7.99
CA VAL A 787 -4.52 16.28 9.17
C VAL A 787 -3.02 16.42 8.91
N ALA A 788 -2.40 15.42 8.31
CA ALA A 788 -0.96 15.42 8.02
C ALA A 788 -0.58 16.54 7.04
N SER A 789 -1.38 16.74 6.00
CA SER A 789 -1.18 17.83 5.05
C SER A 789 -1.35 19.21 5.69
N GLN A 790 -2.39 19.39 6.51
CA GLN A 790 -2.65 20.66 7.19
C GLN A 790 -1.52 21.08 8.14
N TRP A 791 -0.91 20.11 8.83
CA TRP A 791 0.19 20.39 9.76
C TRP A 791 1.56 20.32 9.09
N GLN A 792 1.64 19.91 7.84
CA GLN A 792 2.89 19.69 7.10
C GLN A 792 3.84 18.74 7.83
N LEU A 793 3.27 17.70 8.45
CA LEU A 793 4.00 16.66 9.17
C LEU A 793 3.93 15.33 8.41
N PRO A 794 5.00 14.51 8.47
CA PRO A 794 4.98 13.17 7.90
C PRO A 794 3.91 12.30 8.55
N LEU A 795 3.18 11.54 7.73
CA LEU A 795 2.19 10.56 8.18
C LEU A 795 2.78 9.16 8.11
N LEU A 796 2.78 8.49 9.26
CA LEU A 796 3.19 7.10 9.40
C LEU A 796 1.95 6.28 9.72
N LYS A 797 1.61 5.31 8.88
CA LYS A 797 0.52 4.36 9.16
C LYS A 797 1.11 3.10 9.79
N LEU A 798 0.52 2.66 10.89
CA LEU A 798 0.81 1.38 11.53
C LEU A 798 -0.25 0.36 11.13
N ASP A 799 0.19 -0.73 10.53
CA ASP A 799 -0.63 -1.89 10.26
C ASP A 799 -0.58 -2.83 11.48
N MET A 800 -1.71 -2.90 12.21
CA MET A 800 -1.81 -3.77 13.37
C MET A 800 -1.68 -5.26 13.01
N GLY A 801 -2.11 -5.66 11.81
CA GLY A 801 -1.98 -7.04 11.32
C GLY A 801 -0.52 -7.48 11.23
N ARG A 802 0.37 -6.61 10.74
CA ARG A 802 1.81 -6.91 10.61
C ARG A 802 2.54 -7.00 11.95
N VAL A 803 2.03 -6.33 12.98
CA VAL A 803 2.61 -6.45 14.33
C VAL A 803 2.43 -7.85 14.87
N PHE A 804 1.32 -8.51 14.55
CA PHE A 804 0.94 -9.82 15.07
C PHE A 804 1.34 -11.00 14.14
N SER A 805 1.83 -10.77 12.94
CA SER A 805 2.04 -11.80 11.90
C SER A 805 3.30 -12.65 12.03
N GLU A 806 4.17 -12.42 13.01
CA GLU A 806 5.39 -13.20 13.19
C GLU A 806 5.37 -14.03 14.48
N LEU A 807 6.22 -15.06 14.55
CA LEU A 807 6.37 -16.06 15.61
C LEU A 807 6.21 -15.51 17.05
N VAL A 808 5.64 -16.32 17.93
CA VAL A 808 5.39 -16.03 19.35
C VAL A 808 6.63 -15.43 20.02
N GLY A 809 6.52 -14.17 20.49
CA GLY A 809 7.60 -13.40 21.14
C GLY A 809 8.14 -12.23 20.30
N SER A 810 7.94 -12.19 18.98
CA SER A 810 8.39 -11.10 18.11
C SER A 810 7.43 -9.89 18.11
N SER A 811 6.14 -10.11 18.35
CA SER A 811 5.09 -9.08 18.25
C SER A 811 5.31 -7.90 19.21
N GLU A 812 5.74 -8.15 20.45
CA GLU A 812 6.05 -7.08 21.41
C GLU A 812 7.31 -6.30 21.00
N GLN A 813 8.31 -6.99 20.47
CA GLN A 813 9.53 -6.38 19.97
C GLN A 813 9.23 -5.55 18.69
N ASN A 814 8.38 -6.05 17.81
CA ASN A 814 7.91 -5.32 16.63
C ASN A 814 7.20 -4.02 17.02
N MET A 815 6.29 -4.07 18.00
CA MET A 815 5.64 -2.86 18.52
C MET A 815 6.65 -1.86 19.08
N ARG A 816 7.61 -2.30 19.88
CA ARG A 816 8.67 -1.42 20.42
C ARG A 816 9.51 -0.80 19.31
N THR A 817 9.85 -1.57 18.27
CA THR A 817 10.60 -1.08 17.10
C THR A 817 9.80 -0.01 16.35
N VAL A 818 8.51 -0.24 16.14
CA VAL A 818 7.58 0.73 15.51
C VAL A 818 7.53 2.05 16.28
N LEU A 819 7.31 1.97 17.59
CA LEU A 819 7.20 3.15 18.44
C LEU A 819 8.51 3.93 18.49
N SER A 820 9.63 3.23 18.61
CA SER A 820 10.97 3.83 18.54
C SER A 820 11.25 4.47 17.17
N THR A 821 10.80 3.87 16.08
CA THR A 821 10.91 4.45 14.72
C THR A 821 10.05 5.70 14.60
N ALA A 822 8.80 5.69 15.10
CA ALA A 822 7.93 6.87 15.09
C ALA A 822 8.55 8.02 15.90
N GLU A 823 9.13 7.73 17.08
CA GLU A 823 9.84 8.73 17.87
C GLU A 823 11.08 9.30 17.16
N SER A 824 11.77 8.45 16.41
CA SER A 824 12.93 8.87 15.64
C SER A 824 12.59 9.81 14.48
N VAL A 825 11.41 9.65 13.91
CA VAL A 825 10.90 10.47 12.79
C VAL A 825 10.22 11.76 13.29
N ALA A 826 9.95 11.87 14.59
CA ALA A 826 9.25 13.01 15.18
C ALA A 826 9.90 14.37 14.81
N PRO A 827 9.12 15.44 14.56
CA PRO A 827 7.67 15.49 14.69
C PRO A 827 6.93 14.78 13.54
N CYS A 828 6.00 13.88 13.87
CA CYS A 828 5.22 13.12 12.88
C CYS A 828 3.81 12.79 13.40
N ILE A 829 2.96 12.33 12.49
CA ILE A 829 1.65 11.78 12.82
C ILE A 829 1.73 10.25 12.69
N LEU A 830 1.34 9.53 13.74
CA LEU A 830 1.20 8.07 13.74
C LEU A 830 -0.28 7.72 13.62
N TRP A 831 -0.67 7.10 12.51
CA TRP A 831 -2.04 6.68 12.24
C TRP A 831 -2.23 5.21 12.58
N LEU A 832 -3.18 4.95 13.49
CA LEU A 832 -3.62 3.63 13.92
C LEU A 832 -5.03 3.42 13.39
N ASP A 833 -5.17 2.70 12.29
CA ASP A 833 -6.47 2.48 11.66
C ASP A 833 -7.15 1.25 12.27
N GLU A 834 -8.46 1.34 12.53
CA GLU A 834 -9.29 0.26 13.05
C GLU A 834 -8.67 -0.43 14.27
N LEU A 835 -8.39 0.35 15.30
CA LEU A 835 -7.68 -0.07 16.50
C LEU A 835 -8.28 -1.33 17.18
N GLU A 836 -9.60 -1.51 17.05
CA GLU A 836 -10.34 -2.66 17.58
C GLU A 836 -10.00 -3.98 16.88
N LYS A 837 -9.57 -3.95 15.60
CA LYS A 837 -9.24 -5.18 14.86
C LYS A 837 -8.00 -5.89 15.41
N GLY A 838 -7.03 -5.15 15.92
CA GLY A 838 -5.87 -5.72 16.60
C GLY A 838 -6.24 -6.50 17.88
N LEU A 839 -7.48 -6.36 18.36
CA LEU A 839 -7.99 -7.00 19.57
C LEU A 839 -9.03 -8.10 19.28
N ALA A 840 -9.66 -8.11 18.11
CA ALA A 840 -10.73 -9.04 17.75
C ALA A 840 -10.29 -10.52 17.76
N GLY A 841 -9.01 -10.82 17.52
CA GLY A 841 -8.45 -12.16 17.64
C GLY A 841 -8.48 -12.75 19.06
N THR A 842 -8.69 -11.92 20.09
CA THR A 842 -8.71 -12.37 21.50
C THR A 842 -10.05 -12.93 21.95
N ALA A 843 -11.14 -12.61 21.27
CA ALA A 843 -12.48 -13.04 21.66
C ALA A 843 -12.89 -14.41 21.09
N SER A 844 -12.27 -14.87 19.99
CA SER A 844 -12.65 -16.09 19.28
C SER A 844 -11.70 -17.27 19.43
N SER A 845 -10.45 -17.08 19.86
CA SER A 845 -9.47 -18.15 20.06
C SER A 845 -9.29 -18.49 21.53
N HIS A 846 -9.91 -19.58 21.95
CA HIS A 846 -9.66 -20.18 23.27
C HIS A 846 -8.20 -20.65 23.38
N ARG A 847 -7.40 -19.99 24.26
CA ARG A 847 -6.26 -20.51 25.02
C ARG A 847 -4.80 -20.21 24.68
N SER A 848 -4.37 -19.70 23.52
CA SER A 848 -2.93 -19.42 23.31
C SER A 848 -2.54 -17.97 23.03
N ASP A 849 -3.34 -17.19 22.30
CA ASP A 849 -2.92 -15.88 21.77
C ASP A 849 -3.43 -14.63 22.51
N ALA A 850 -4.46 -14.80 23.37
CA ALA A 850 -5.07 -13.70 24.14
C ALA A 850 -4.05 -12.94 25.03
N GLY A 851 -3.02 -13.62 25.52
CA GLY A 851 -1.97 -13.01 26.35
C GLY A 851 -0.97 -12.13 25.58
N THR A 852 -0.72 -12.42 24.31
CA THR A 852 0.25 -11.68 23.48
C THR A 852 -0.35 -10.38 22.99
N ALA A 853 -1.57 -10.40 22.46
CA ALA A 853 -2.28 -9.20 22.01
C ALA A 853 -2.48 -8.20 23.15
N ALA A 854 -2.87 -8.66 24.34
CA ALA A 854 -3.01 -7.81 25.53
C ALA A 854 -1.68 -7.15 25.95
N ARG A 855 -0.54 -7.85 25.82
CA ARG A 855 0.79 -7.30 26.15
C ARG A 855 1.25 -6.27 25.13
N VAL A 856 1.08 -6.56 23.84
CA VAL A 856 1.41 -5.61 22.74
C VAL A 856 0.60 -4.33 22.89
N PHE A 857 -0.70 -4.47 23.12
CA PHE A 857 -1.58 -3.33 23.33
C PHE A 857 -1.25 -2.57 24.62
N GLY A 858 -0.90 -3.28 25.70
CA GLY A 858 -0.41 -2.70 26.94
C GLY A 858 0.84 -1.85 26.73
N SER A 859 1.79 -2.31 25.89
CA SER A 859 3.01 -1.58 25.54
C SER A 859 2.68 -0.28 24.79
N LEU A 860 1.74 -0.33 23.82
CA LEU A 860 1.26 0.85 23.10
C LEU A 860 0.61 1.87 24.04
N LEU A 861 -0.28 1.42 24.93
CA LEU A 861 -0.97 2.30 25.88
C LEU A 861 -0.02 2.91 26.92
N THR A 862 0.98 2.17 27.38
CA THR A 862 2.03 2.67 28.26
C THR A 862 2.85 3.73 27.55
N TRP A 863 3.26 3.46 26.31
CA TRP A 863 3.99 4.43 25.51
C TRP A 863 3.17 5.72 25.27
N LEU A 864 1.89 5.63 24.91
CA LEU A 864 1.01 6.80 24.76
C LEU A 864 0.95 7.64 26.05
N GLN A 865 1.01 7.01 27.21
CA GLN A 865 1.00 7.69 28.49
C GLN A 865 2.32 8.37 28.79
N GLU A 866 3.45 7.72 28.52
CA GLU A 866 4.79 8.11 28.95
C GLU A 866 5.59 8.92 27.92
N LYS A 867 5.22 8.86 26.64
CA LYS A 867 5.95 9.53 25.56
C LYS A 867 6.11 11.03 25.82
N THR A 868 7.31 11.51 25.54
CA THR A 868 7.69 12.94 25.57
C THR A 868 8.08 13.44 24.18
N SER A 869 8.15 12.55 23.20
CA SER A 869 8.48 12.87 21.80
C SER A 869 7.27 13.48 21.06
N PRO A 870 7.49 14.42 20.13
CA PRO A 870 6.42 15.09 19.38
C PRO A 870 5.82 14.17 18.29
N VAL A 871 5.29 13.03 18.69
CA VAL A 871 4.52 12.11 17.84
C VAL A 871 3.04 12.31 18.13
N PHE A 872 2.25 12.71 17.15
CA PHE A 872 0.80 12.84 17.31
C PHE A 872 0.11 11.58 16.82
N THR A 873 -0.62 10.90 17.67
CA THR A 873 -1.29 9.64 17.33
C THR A 873 -2.73 9.90 16.92
N ILE A 874 -3.14 9.45 15.73
CA ILE A 874 -4.54 9.44 15.28
C ILE A 874 -4.97 7.98 15.25
N ALA A 875 -5.90 7.61 16.13
CA ALA A 875 -6.51 6.29 16.14
C ALA A 875 -7.96 6.38 15.64
N THR A 876 -8.41 5.40 14.86
CA THR A 876 -9.80 5.25 14.45
C THR A 876 -10.38 3.98 15.06
N ALA A 877 -11.67 4.01 15.43
CA ALA A 877 -12.42 2.84 15.88
C ALA A 877 -13.89 2.94 15.51
N ASN A 878 -14.49 1.82 15.15
CA ASN A 878 -15.89 1.72 14.76
C ASN A 878 -16.74 1.05 15.86
N ASP A 879 -16.17 0.16 16.67
CA ASP A 879 -16.85 -0.50 17.77
C ASP A 879 -16.11 -0.30 19.11
N ILE A 880 -16.73 0.49 19.96
CA ILE A 880 -16.19 0.83 21.27
C ILE A 880 -16.14 -0.36 22.23
N ASN A 881 -17.02 -1.35 22.06
CA ASN A 881 -17.13 -2.49 22.96
C ASN A 881 -15.95 -3.44 22.82
N LEU A 882 -15.26 -3.39 21.71
CA LEU A 882 -14.05 -4.17 21.43
C LEU A 882 -12.77 -3.52 21.98
N LEU A 883 -12.83 -2.24 22.37
CA LEU A 883 -11.68 -1.55 22.94
C LEU A 883 -11.57 -1.81 24.45
N PRO A 884 -10.36 -2.09 24.99
CA PRO A 884 -10.19 -2.24 26.41
C PRO A 884 -10.45 -0.91 27.14
N PRO A 885 -11.08 -0.92 28.32
CA PRO A 885 -11.40 0.29 29.09
C PRO A 885 -10.19 1.17 29.38
N GLU A 886 -9.01 0.55 29.41
CA GLU A 886 -7.74 1.24 29.58
C GLU A 886 -7.46 2.23 28.46
N ALA A 887 -7.79 1.92 27.21
CA ALA A 887 -7.57 2.81 26.05
C ALA A 887 -8.34 4.12 26.19
N LEU A 888 -9.50 4.08 26.83
CA LEU A 888 -10.43 5.20 26.98
C LEU A 888 -10.10 6.11 28.15
N ARG A 889 -9.11 5.78 28.98
CA ARG A 889 -8.73 6.60 30.15
C ARG A 889 -8.01 7.88 29.69
N LYS A 890 -8.37 9.00 30.31
CA LYS A 890 -7.72 10.30 30.08
C LYS A 890 -6.20 10.23 30.35
N GLY A 891 -5.42 10.89 29.51
CA GLY A 891 -3.96 10.96 29.59
C GLY A 891 -3.23 10.02 28.63
N ARG A 892 -3.93 9.20 27.85
CA ARG A 892 -3.41 8.38 26.73
C ARG A 892 -3.65 9.07 25.41
N PHE A 893 -4.91 9.30 25.08
CA PHE A 893 -5.30 10.28 24.06
C PHE A 893 -5.64 11.61 24.74
N ASP A 894 -5.38 12.74 24.07
CA ASP A 894 -5.76 14.06 24.56
C ASP A 894 -7.25 14.24 24.56
N GLU A 895 -7.92 13.68 23.53
CA GLU A 895 -9.36 13.75 23.36
C GLU A 895 -9.89 12.54 22.59
N ILE A 896 -11.15 12.21 22.83
CA ILE A 896 -11.94 11.25 22.08
C ILE A 896 -13.02 12.02 21.38
N PHE A 897 -13.04 12.01 20.05
CA PHE A 897 -14.07 12.64 19.24
C PHE A 897 -15.05 11.63 18.70
N PHE A 898 -16.32 11.94 18.82
CA PHE A 898 -17.41 11.19 18.20
C PHE A 898 -17.85 11.92 16.93
N ILE A 899 -17.78 11.21 15.81
CA ILE A 899 -18.26 11.67 14.51
C ILE A 899 -19.67 11.14 14.33
N ASP A 900 -20.65 12.01 14.49
CA ASP A 900 -22.09 11.72 14.30
C ASP A 900 -22.50 12.04 12.85
N LEU A 901 -23.77 11.80 12.54
CA LEU A 901 -24.38 12.28 11.30
C LEU A 901 -24.42 13.81 11.30
N PRO A 902 -24.30 14.47 10.14
CA PRO A 902 -24.21 15.92 10.05
C PRO A 902 -25.52 16.60 10.52
N ASP A 903 -25.38 17.73 11.19
CA ASP A 903 -26.50 18.58 11.59
C ASP A 903 -27.06 19.41 10.40
N ALA A 904 -28.11 20.22 10.65
CA ALA A 904 -28.75 20.99 9.58
C ALA A 904 -27.81 22.00 8.88
N GLU A 905 -26.91 22.61 9.60
CA GLU A 905 -25.96 23.61 9.05
C GLU A 905 -24.86 22.90 8.29
N GLU A 906 -24.33 21.80 8.83
CA GLU A 906 -23.36 20.94 8.16
C GLU A 906 -23.92 20.33 6.88
N ARG A 907 -25.20 19.90 6.89
CA ARG A 907 -25.86 19.42 5.67
C ARG A 907 -25.95 20.49 4.61
N GLN A 908 -26.23 21.77 4.98
CA GLN A 908 -26.18 22.89 4.03
C GLN A 908 -24.77 23.09 3.45
N GLU A 909 -23.74 23.03 4.30
CA GLU A 909 -22.35 23.14 3.88
C GLU A 909 -21.97 21.98 2.93
N ILE A 910 -22.36 20.76 3.26
CA ILE A 910 -22.14 19.57 2.44
C ILE A 910 -22.85 19.70 1.09
N PHE A 911 -24.14 20.13 1.06
CA PHE A 911 -24.82 20.41 -0.19
C PHE A 911 -24.08 21.48 -1.01
N ALA A 912 -23.64 22.57 -0.37
CA ALA A 912 -22.93 23.65 -1.06
C ALA A 912 -21.61 23.17 -1.67
N ILE A 913 -20.82 22.39 -0.92
CA ILE A 913 -19.57 21.80 -1.39
C ILE A 913 -19.82 20.91 -2.62
N HIS A 914 -20.80 20.00 -2.54
CA HIS A 914 -21.08 19.05 -3.61
C HIS A 914 -21.74 19.70 -4.84
N LEU A 915 -22.52 20.74 -4.70
CA LEU A 915 -23.03 21.54 -5.81
C LEU A 915 -21.91 22.32 -6.50
N ALA A 916 -21.06 22.99 -5.73
CA ALA A 916 -19.91 23.74 -6.26
C ALA A 916 -18.90 22.82 -6.97
N LYS A 917 -18.60 21.67 -6.40
CA LYS A 917 -17.70 20.64 -6.96
C LYS A 917 -18.18 20.16 -8.35
N ARG A 918 -19.49 20.24 -8.62
CA ARG A 918 -20.10 19.87 -9.90
C ARG A 918 -20.41 21.05 -10.83
N GLY A 919 -19.81 22.19 -10.57
CA GLY A 919 -19.93 23.40 -11.38
C GLY A 919 -21.31 24.08 -11.31
N ARG A 920 -22.09 23.79 -10.27
CA ARG A 920 -23.37 24.44 -10.00
C ARG A 920 -23.20 25.48 -8.90
N ASP A 921 -23.73 26.70 -9.13
CA ASP A 921 -23.68 27.75 -8.09
C ASP A 921 -24.63 27.39 -6.94
N PRO A 922 -24.13 27.11 -5.72
CA PRO A 922 -24.96 26.75 -4.58
C PRO A 922 -26.05 27.76 -4.25
N LYS A 923 -25.87 29.05 -4.61
CA LYS A 923 -26.83 30.10 -4.39
C LYS A 923 -28.12 30.00 -5.21
N ARG A 924 -28.13 29.13 -6.23
CA ARG A 924 -29.32 28.82 -7.05
C ARG A 924 -30.28 27.84 -6.42
N PHE A 925 -29.85 27.19 -5.34
CA PHE A 925 -30.59 26.13 -4.66
C PHE A 925 -31.03 26.58 -3.27
N ASP A 926 -32.21 26.14 -2.84
CA ASP A 926 -32.66 26.38 -1.47
C ASP A 926 -32.02 25.35 -0.51
N LEU A 927 -30.80 25.66 -0.08
CA LEU A 927 -30.02 24.81 0.80
C LEU A 927 -30.68 24.58 2.16
N VAL A 928 -31.50 25.53 2.63
CA VAL A 928 -32.21 25.44 3.92
C VAL A 928 -33.30 24.37 3.83
N VAL A 929 -34.10 24.40 2.78
CA VAL A 929 -35.13 23.38 2.55
C VAL A 929 -34.48 21.99 2.32
N LEU A 930 -33.45 21.91 1.50
CA LEU A 930 -32.74 20.66 1.23
C LEU A 930 -32.15 20.04 2.52
N SER A 931 -31.54 20.86 3.33
CA SER A 931 -30.96 20.45 4.60
C SER A 931 -32.00 19.92 5.59
N ARG A 932 -33.18 20.53 5.62
CA ARG A 932 -34.27 20.11 6.50
C ARG A 932 -34.84 18.77 6.06
N GLU A 933 -35.15 18.63 4.79
CA GLU A 933 -35.75 17.40 4.23
C GLU A 933 -34.76 16.22 4.26
N ALA A 934 -33.44 16.50 4.22
CA ALA A 934 -32.38 15.49 4.36
C ALA A 934 -32.02 15.18 5.82
N GLU A 935 -32.92 15.34 6.79
CA GLU A 935 -32.67 15.02 8.19
C GLU A 935 -32.30 13.53 8.37
N GLY A 936 -31.19 13.29 9.10
CA GLY A 936 -30.68 11.93 9.32
C GLY A 936 -29.83 11.37 8.18
N PHE A 937 -29.55 12.15 7.15
CA PHE A 937 -28.65 11.78 6.07
C PHE A 937 -27.18 11.96 6.49
N SER A 938 -26.33 11.05 6.10
CA SER A 938 -24.86 11.19 6.17
C SER A 938 -24.36 12.13 5.06
N GLY A 939 -23.14 12.59 5.15
CA GLY A 939 -22.55 13.43 4.10
C GLY A 939 -22.51 12.75 2.74
N ALA A 940 -22.29 11.44 2.70
CA ALA A 940 -22.32 10.64 1.48
C ALA A 940 -23.71 10.54 0.86
N GLU A 941 -24.76 10.40 1.68
CA GLU A 941 -26.14 10.37 1.19
C GLU A 941 -26.58 11.72 0.60
N ILE A 942 -26.15 12.84 1.20
CA ILE A 942 -26.37 14.18 0.64
C ILE A 942 -25.67 14.33 -0.72
N GLU A 943 -24.45 13.88 -0.83
CA GLU A 943 -23.74 13.85 -2.12
C GLU A 943 -24.51 13.08 -3.17
N GLN A 944 -25.07 11.92 -2.80
CA GLN A 944 -25.86 11.09 -3.72
C GLN A 944 -27.14 11.82 -4.20
N VAL A 945 -27.83 12.48 -3.31
CA VAL A 945 -29.03 13.29 -3.66
C VAL A 945 -28.69 14.33 -4.73
N VAL A 946 -27.54 15.03 -4.61
CA VAL A 946 -27.09 16.00 -5.61
C VAL A 946 -26.79 15.32 -6.95
N ILE A 947 -26.19 14.13 -6.94
CA ILE A 947 -25.90 13.37 -8.16
C ILE A 947 -27.19 12.91 -8.84
N SER A 948 -28.13 12.32 -8.08
CA SER A 948 -29.39 11.83 -8.63
C SER A 948 -30.19 12.97 -9.23
N GLY A 949 -30.26 14.13 -8.56
CA GLY A 949 -30.92 15.34 -9.10
C GLY A 949 -30.28 15.84 -10.40
N LEU A 950 -28.95 15.68 -10.57
CA LEU A 950 -28.28 15.98 -11.83
C LEU A 950 -28.69 15.01 -12.94
N TYR A 951 -28.90 13.73 -12.65
CA TYR A 951 -29.37 12.75 -13.62
C TYR A 951 -30.79 13.05 -14.07
N ASP A 952 -31.72 13.35 -13.13
CA ASP A 952 -33.09 13.69 -13.45
C ASP A 952 -33.18 14.95 -14.35
N ALA A 953 -32.35 15.95 -14.03
CA ALA A 953 -32.28 17.17 -14.83
C ALA A 953 -31.70 16.91 -16.22
N PHE A 954 -30.67 16.07 -16.31
CA PHE A 954 -30.03 15.68 -17.56
C PHE A 954 -30.96 14.87 -18.47
N GLU A 955 -31.67 13.88 -17.90
CA GLU A 955 -32.69 13.11 -18.63
C GLU A 955 -33.80 14.01 -19.18
N SER A 956 -34.19 15.02 -18.38
CA SER A 956 -35.17 16.02 -18.79
C SER A 956 -34.64 17.09 -19.76
N GLY A 957 -33.34 17.07 -20.08
CA GLY A 957 -32.67 18.00 -20.99
C GLY A 957 -32.62 19.45 -20.50
N ARG A 958 -32.64 19.69 -19.18
CA ARG A 958 -32.63 20.98 -18.52
C ARG A 958 -31.60 21.09 -17.43
N GLU A 959 -31.34 22.28 -16.92
CA GLU A 959 -30.52 22.47 -15.72
C GLU A 959 -31.23 21.96 -14.45
N MET A 960 -30.44 21.52 -13.49
CA MET A 960 -30.92 20.99 -12.21
C MET A 960 -31.55 22.09 -11.36
N GLU A 961 -32.66 21.77 -10.72
CA GLU A 961 -33.40 22.64 -9.80
C GLU A 961 -33.50 22.02 -8.40
N THR A 962 -33.86 22.84 -7.40
CA THR A 962 -34.08 22.37 -6.02
C THR A 962 -35.08 21.22 -5.94
N GLN A 963 -36.11 21.23 -6.84
CA GLN A 963 -37.17 20.19 -6.87
C GLN A 963 -36.64 18.80 -7.22
N ASP A 964 -35.60 18.73 -8.05
CA ASP A 964 -34.99 17.44 -8.40
C ASP A 964 -34.28 16.83 -7.19
N LEU A 965 -33.62 17.66 -6.40
CA LEU A 965 -32.97 17.24 -5.16
C LEU A 965 -34.00 16.80 -4.10
N LEU A 966 -35.08 17.55 -3.93
CA LEU A 966 -36.14 17.21 -2.98
C LEU A 966 -36.82 15.86 -3.30
N ARG A 967 -37.05 15.57 -4.58
CA ARG A 967 -37.61 14.29 -4.99
C ARG A 967 -36.64 13.15 -4.61
N ASN A 968 -35.37 13.30 -4.89
CA ASN A 968 -34.37 12.29 -4.56
C ASN A 968 -34.16 12.14 -3.06
N ILE A 969 -34.32 13.19 -2.24
CA ILE A 969 -34.33 13.08 -0.78
C ILE A 969 -35.49 12.21 -0.30
N ALA A 970 -36.68 12.43 -0.87
CA ALA A 970 -37.88 11.67 -0.49
C ALA A 970 -37.81 10.18 -0.85
N ASP A 971 -37.10 9.86 -1.93
CA ASP A 971 -36.95 8.48 -2.42
C ASP A 971 -35.80 7.71 -1.70
N THR A 972 -34.99 8.37 -0.88
CA THR A 972 -33.82 7.78 -0.21
C THR A 972 -34.10 7.46 1.26
N VAL A 973 -33.89 6.20 1.70
CA VAL A 973 -33.99 5.78 3.11
C VAL A 973 -32.65 6.00 3.82
N PRO A 974 -32.54 6.92 4.81
CA PRO A 974 -31.26 7.24 5.43
C PRO A 974 -30.72 6.14 6.37
N LEU A 975 -29.40 6.09 6.50
CA LEU A 975 -28.65 5.17 7.37
C LEU A 975 -29.12 5.26 8.82
N SER A 976 -29.51 6.43 9.27
CA SER A 976 -30.06 6.68 10.60
C SER A 976 -31.30 5.84 10.93
N GLN A 977 -32.03 5.39 9.92
CA GLN A 977 -33.18 4.50 10.07
C GLN A 977 -32.78 3.03 10.05
N THR A 978 -31.89 2.63 9.15
CA THR A 978 -31.46 1.24 8.96
C THR A 978 -30.58 0.70 10.10
N MET A 979 -29.73 1.55 10.71
CA MET A 979 -28.83 1.20 11.81
C MET A 979 -29.20 1.89 13.12
N LYS A 980 -30.45 2.22 13.31
CA LYS A 980 -30.93 3.05 14.43
C LYS A 980 -30.48 2.55 15.82
N ALA A 981 -30.53 1.25 16.08
CA ALA A 981 -30.16 0.68 17.38
C ALA A 981 -28.67 0.85 17.70
N GLN A 982 -27.80 0.60 16.73
CA GLN A 982 -26.34 0.71 16.90
C GLN A 982 -25.92 2.17 17.03
N ILE A 983 -26.46 3.06 16.19
CA ILE A 983 -26.19 4.49 16.26
C ILE A 983 -26.65 5.08 17.59
N THR A 984 -27.81 4.67 18.08
CA THR A 984 -28.34 5.13 19.38
C THR A 984 -27.43 4.69 20.53
N ALA A 985 -27.02 3.42 20.57
CA ALA A 985 -26.11 2.92 21.60
C ALA A 985 -24.75 3.65 21.60
N LEU A 986 -24.21 3.93 20.40
CA LEU A 986 -22.96 4.67 20.26
C LEU A 986 -23.11 6.13 20.67
N ARG A 987 -24.23 6.77 20.34
CA ARG A 987 -24.57 8.15 20.78
C ARG A 987 -24.72 8.25 22.30
N ASP A 988 -25.42 7.31 22.92
CA ASP A 988 -25.63 7.29 24.38
C ASP A 988 -24.31 7.17 25.12
N TRP A 989 -23.41 6.31 24.65
CA TRP A 989 -22.07 6.20 25.18
C TRP A 989 -21.26 7.49 24.95
N ALA A 990 -21.28 8.02 23.72
CA ALA A 990 -20.52 9.21 23.34
C ALA A 990 -20.96 10.47 24.10
N CYS A 991 -22.25 10.60 24.42
CA CYS A 991 -22.77 11.73 25.22
C CYS A 991 -22.07 11.90 26.56
N THR A 992 -21.59 10.82 27.15
CA THR A 992 -20.95 10.82 28.48
C THR A 992 -19.43 10.73 28.43
N HIS A 993 -18.83 10.25 27.33
CA HIS A 993 -17.42 9.89 27.29
C HIS A 993 -16.62 10.56 26.15
N ALA A 994 -17.27 11.06 25.12
CA ALA A 994 -16.61 11.62 23.96
C ALA A 994 -17.03 13.06 23.66
N ARG A 995 -16.16 13.81 23.01
CA ARG A 995 -16.47 15.15 22.52
C ARG A 995 -17.10 15.05 21.11
N PRO A 996 -18.19 15.75 20.82
CA PRO A 996 -18.73 15.76 19.47
C PRO A 996 -17.73 16.43 18.51
N ALA A 997 -17.60 15.88 17.30
CA ALA A 997 -16.77 16.47 16.25
C ALA A 997 -17.42 17.75 15.67
N SER A 998 -18.73 17.84 15.79
CA SER A 998 -19.58 18.96 15.34
C SER A 998 -20.12 19.76 16.52
N ILE A 999 -20.48 21.03 16.30
CA ILE A 999 -21.04 21.89 17.37
C ILE A 999 -22.45 21.39 17.66
N ARG A 1000 -22.70 20.85 18.87
CA ARG A 1000 -24.07 20.66 19.36
C ARG A 1000 -24.68 22.01 19.75
N LYS A 1001 -25.75 22.41 19.07
CA LYS A 1001 -26.66 23.45 19.50
C LYS A 1001 -27.68 22.95 20.49
#